data_108d12c94d1808d3d738045a4ac171cd
#
_entry.id   108d12c94d1808d3d738045a4ac171cd
#
_cell.length_a   1.000
_cell.length_b   1.000
_cell.length_c   1.000
_cell.angle_alpha   90.00
_cell.angle_beta   90.00
_cell.angle_gamma   90.00
#
_symmetry.space_group_name_H-M   'P 1'
#
loop_
_entity.id
_entity.type
_entity.pdbx_description
1 polymer ?
#
loop_
_entity_poly.entity_id
_entity_poly.type
_entity_poly.pdbx_seq_one_letter_code
_entity_poly.pdbx_strand_id
1 'polypeptide(L)'
;AKVALGKRLHEITNEITGETTAAFEPAIDYVVTKVPRWPIDKFDDVDFELGTAMKSTGEAMAIGRNFEESLLKSLRSSEYDPAVDWATVDDDTLETEYLERPSPDRPYAMFEAFDRGYTVADVEALTGIKPWYLERFKRVSDSAQAAQNGEFAQAATAGHTNAEIAALAGGVDVDAVEADVPGRTYKQVDTCAGEFAAETPYYYSARQSEFNRGPLKGDAAAGELVVDKSVDSVVVVGGGPIRIGQGVEFDYCSVHAIQALRELGIEAHVVNNNPETVSTDYDTSDGLFFDPITAEEVADVAEATGADGVMVQFGGQTSVNIGEPLEAELERRGLDCEILGTSVEAMDLAEDRDRFNVLMDEMGIAQPEGGTATSEEEALALAHDIGYPVLVRPSYVLGGRAMRVVEGDAELEEYIEEAVRVSPDKPILVDQFLDDAVELDVDAVADGDDVLLGGVMEHVESAGVHSGDSACMIPPRSLDDETMSRVREVTEDIARALDTVGLLNVQLAVTGVGDDDADSEVYVLEANPRSSRTVPFVSKATGVPIAKLAAKVMTDDLTLADLDADEQVPEHRSVKEVVLPFDRLPGSDPRLGPEMKSTGEVMGTARSFGKAYDKAQDSTGKPIPESGTAVVDLSAEEFPDPDTEAGEALVDGYAAHFELSTATDLIEAAKRGEIDLIVSRQRELLEVAVEEEITYFSTHASAKAALEALDHAGDDLDVMAVSDRPKRVERWGASE
;
A
#
# COMPACT_ATOMS: atom_id res chain seq x y z
N ALA A 1 -12.41 20.46 19.53
CA ALA A 1 -12.64 19.95 20.90
C ALA A 1 -12.62 21.10 21.92
N LYS A 2 -11.51 21.86 22.09
CA LYS A 2 -11.40 22.95 23.08
C LYS A 2 -12.52 24.02 22.92
N VAL A 3 -12.85 24.41 21.69
CA VAL A 3 -13.95 25.33 21.38
C VAL A 3 -15.33 24.74 21.73
N ALA A 4 -15.54 23.46 21.41
CA ALA A 4 -16.79 22.76 21.78
C ALA A 4 -16.98 22.65 23.31
N LEU A 5 -15.89 22.65 24.07
CA LEU A 5 -15.90 22.71 25.54
C LEU A 5 -16.06 24.15 26.11
N GLY A 6 -16.32 25.14 25.24
CA GLY A 6 -16.61 26.51 25.63
C GLY A 6 -15.40 27.46 25.70
N LYS A 7 -14.19 27.01 25.28
CA LYS A 7 -13.02 27.90 25.17
C LYS A 7 -13.20 28.87 24.00
N ARG A 8 -12.76 30.10 24.16
CA ARG A 8 -12.67 31.08 23.07
C ARG A 8 -11.30 31.01 22.41
N LEU A 9 -11.18 31.36 21.12
CA LEU A 9 -9.94 31.29 20.38
C LEU A 9 -8.75 32.01 21.05
N HIS A 10 -9.01 33.18 21.65
CA HIS A 10 -8.00 33.93 22.37
C HIS A 10 -7.62 33.34 23.76
N GLU A 11 -8.33 32.33 24.22
CA GLU A 11 -8.02 31.57 25.44
C GLU A 11 -7.29 30.25 25.16
N ILE A 12 -7.07 29.96 23.89
CA ILE A 12 -6.37 28.75 23.41
C ILE A 12 -5.00 29.20 22.92
N THR A 13 -3.93 28.70 23.55
CA THR A 13 -2.57 28.91 23.07
C THR A 13 -2.36 28.23 21.72
N ASN A 14 -1.66 28.88 20.81
CA ASN A 14 -1.18 28.27 19.58
C ASN A 14 -0.02 27.32 19.92
N GLU A 15 -0.20 26.05 19.69
CA GLU A 15 0.79 25.01 20.02
C GLU A 15 2.06 25.11 19.16
N ILE A 16 1.97 25.76 17.99
CA ILE A 16 3.11 25.92 17.08
C ILE A 16 4.11 26.96 17.60
N THR A 17 3.60 28.05 18.20
CA THR A 17 4.46 29.15 18.66
C THR A 17 4.63 29.21 20.17
N GLY A 18 3.75 28.55 20.93
CA GLY A 18 3.70 28.66 22.40
C GLY A 18 3.34 30.06 22.94
N GLU A 19 3.56 31.11 22.15
CA GLU A 19 3.44 32.53 22.55
C GLU A 19 2.17 33.20 22.02
N THR A 20 1.66 32.78 20.84
CA THR A 20 0.47 33.37 20.25
C THR A 20 -0.80 32.60 20.65
N THR A 21 -1.97 33.12 20.29
CA THR A 21 -3.26 32.46 20.53
C THR A 21 -3.85 31.91 19.23
N ALA A 22 -4.82 30.99 19.33
CA ALA A 22 -5.53 30.47 18.17
C ALA A 22 -6.39 31.55 17.43
N ALA A 23 -6.50 32.75 17.98
CA ALA A 23 -7.10 33.91 17.32
C ALA A 23 -6.12 34.73 16.49
N PHE A 24 -4.82 34.38 16.49
CA PHE A 24 -3.82 35.03 15.63
C PHE A 24 -4.13 34.72 14.17
N GLU A 25 -4.10 35.72 13.30
CA GLU A 25 -4.30 35.54 11.87
C GLU A 25 -3.05 34.91 11.26
N PRO A 26 -3.15 33.71 10.65
CA PRO A 26 -1.97 33.07 10.11
C PRO A 26 -1.39 33.82 8.93
N ALA A 27 -0.06 33.86 8.87
CA ALA A 27 0.73 34.31 7.73
C ALA A 27 1.69 33.19 7.36
N ILE A 28 1.73 32.79 6.09
CA ILE A 28 2.61 31.75 5.59
C ILE A 28 3.53 32.31 4.51
N ASP A 29 4.76 31.80 4.45
CA ASP A 29 5.77 32.21 3.47
C ASP A 29 6.21 31.03 2.56
N TYR A 30 5.41 29.97 2.50
CA TYR A 30 5.58 28.80 1.66
C TYR A 30 4.33 28.53 0.83
N VAL A 31 4.44 27.64 -0.14
CA VAL A 31 3.34 27.17 -0.98
C VAL A 31 3.13 25.70 -0.74
N VAL A 32 1.88 25.30 -0.59
CA VAL A 32 1.49 23.88 -0.45
C VAL A 32 0.71 23.47 -1.69
N THR A 33 1.14 22.39 -2.32
CA THR A 33 0.40 21.73 -3.42
C THR A 33 0.01 20.33 -2.98
N LYS A 34 -1.23 19.96 -3.30
CA LYS A 34 -1.79 18.63 -3.08
C LYS A 34 -2.16 18.01 -4.42
N VAL A 35 -1.75 16.77 -4.63
CA VAL A 35 -2.09 15.98 -5.82
C VAL A 35 -2.79 14.70 -5.36
N PRO A 36 -4.03 14.41 -5.83
CA PRO A 36 -4.70 13.17 -5.54
C PRO A 36 -4.02 11.97 -6.21
N ARG A 37 -4.15 10.79 -5.61
CA ARG A 37 -3.77 9.51 -6.19
C ARG A 37 -5.03 8.75 -6.59
N TRP A 38 -5.14 8.39 -7.86
CA TRP A 38 -6.27 7.63 -8.40
C TRP A 38 -5.85 6.19 -8.71
N PRO A 39 -6.75 5.22 -8.52
CA PRO A 39 -6.46 3.80 -8.77
C PRO A 39 -6.72 3.41 -10.24
N ILE A 40 -6.25 4.22 -11.20
CA ILE A 40 -6.45 3.98 -12.64
C ILE A 40 -5.82 2.67 -13.08
N ASP A 41 -4.69 2.35 -12.46
CA ASP A 41 -3.89 1.15 -12.70
C ASP A 41 -4.55 -0.14 -12.20
N LYS A 42 -5.73 -0.05 -11.54
CA LYS A 42 -6.44 -1.17 -10.94
C LYS A 42 -7.87 -1.38 -11.46
N PHE A 43 -8.41 -0.44 -12.20
CA PHE A 43 -9.79 -0.46 -12.67
C PHE A 43 -9.87 0.00 -14.12
N ASP A 44 -9.54 -0.88 -15.05
CA ASP A 44 -9.51 -0.56 -16.49
C ASP A 44 -10.90 -0.21 -17.07
N ASP A 45 -11.98 -0.77 -16.49
CA ASP A 45 -13.36 -0.53 -16.94
C ASP A 45 -13.97 0.78 -16.40
N VAL A 46 -13.25 1.50 -15.52
CA VAL A 46 -13.77 2.71 -14.87
C VAL A 46 -13.43 3.96 -15.67
N ASP A 47 -14.45 4.77 -15.93
CA ASP A 47 -14.23 6.11 -16.47
C ASP A 47 -13.69 7.06 -15.39
N PHE A 48 -12.41 7.43 -15.49
CA PHE A 48 -11.75 8.38 -14.60
C PHE A 48 -11.91 9.85 -15.00
N GLU A 49 -12.88 10.20 -15.83
CA GLU A 49 -13.20 11.62 -16.02
C GLU A 49 -13.55 12.26 -14.67
N LEU A 50 -12.88 13.37 -14.34
CA LEU A 50 -13.00 14.04 -13.06
C LEU A 50 -14.30 14.85 -13.00
N GLY A 51 -15.05 14.65 -11.93
CA GLY A 51 -16.34 15.28 -11.70
C GLY A 51 -16.57 15.59 -10.22
N THR A 52 -17.84 15.53 -9.79
CA THR A 52 -18.23 15.81 -8.39
C THR A 52 -18.09 14.60 -7.46
N ALA A 53 -18.00 13.39 -8.00
CA ALA A 53 -17.75 12.19 -7.21
C ALA A 53 -16.26 12.02 -6.92
N MET A 54 -15.93 11.59 -5.71
CA MET A 54 -14.55 11.28 -5.33
C MET A 54 -14.14 9.91 -5.87
N LYS A 55 -13.12 9.87 -6.71
CA LYS A 55 -12.56 8.65 -7.30
C LYS A 55 -11.12 8.35 -6.84
N SER A 56 -10.51 9.26 -6.07
CA SER A 56 -9.15 9.07 -5.55
C SER A 56 -9.15 8.14 -4.33
N THR A 57 -8.05 7.41 -4.15
CA THR A 57 -7.79 6.55 -2.99
C THR A 57 -6.92 7.20 -1.94
N GLY A 58 -6.14 8.20 -2.31
CA GLY A 58 -5.25 8.92 -1.43
C GLY A 58 -4.75 10.21 -2.07
N GLU A 59 -3.76 10.82 -1.44
CA GLU A 59 -3.18 12.06 -1.89
C GLU A 59 -1.73 12.21 -1.44
N ALA A 60 -0.94 12.93 -2.24
CA ALA A 60 0.37 13.43 -1.88
C ALA A 60 0.32 14.95 -1.71
N MET A 61 1.04 15.45 -0.73
CA MET A 61 1.23 16.87 -0.52
C MET A 61 2.70 17.21 -0.55
N ALA A 62 3.04 18.41 -1.01
CA ALA A 62 4.38 18.91 -0.90
C ALA A 62 4.41 20.41 -0.59
N ILE A 63 5.47 20.83 0.07
CA ILE A 63 5.71 22.19 0.49
C ILE A 63 6.95 22.71 -0.25
N GLY A 64 6.89 23.94 -0.72
CA GLY A 64 7.99 24.61 -1.42
C GLY A 64 7.97 26.13 -1.22
N ARG A 65 9.03 26.81 -1.63
CA ARG A 65 9.12 28.29 -1.55
C ARG A 65 8.39 28.97 -2.71
N ASN A 66 8.09 28.23 -3.77
CA ASN A 66 7.31 28.67 -4.92
C ASN A 66 6.37 27.56 -5.39
N PHE A 67 5.42 27.91 -6.27
CA PHE A 67 4.43 26.95 -6.75
C PHE A 67 5.06 25.87 -7.61
N GLU A 68 6.04 26.21 -8.44
CA GLU A 68 6.72 25.29 -9.35
C GLU A 68 7.42 24.16 -8.55
N GLU A 69 8.17 24.53 -7.50
CA GLU A 69 8.84 23.58 -6.60
C GLU A 69 7.83 22.69 -5.88
N SER A 70 6.79 23.28 -5.28
CA SER A 70 5.73 22.55 -4.59
C SER A 70 4.99 21.59 -5.52
N LEU A 71 4.70 22.01 -6.77
CA LEU A 71 4.03 21.18 -7.78
C LEU A 71 4.89 19.98 -8.19
N LEU A 72 6.15 20.18 -8.56
CA LEU A 72 7.04 19.08 -8.97
C LEU A 72 7.25 18.08 -7.86
N LYS A 73 7.47 18.54 -6.62
CA LYS A 73 7.54 17.66 -5.45
C LYS A 73 6.25 16.86 -5.26
N SER A 74 5.07 17.48 -5.39
CA SER A 74 3.78 16.79 -5.24
C SER A 74 3.54 15.74 -6.32
N LEU A 75 3.90 16.06 -7.58
CA LEU A 75 3.77 15.10 -8.69
C LEU A 75 4.70 13.90 -8.47
N ARG A 76 5.96 14.14 -8.08
CA ARG A 76 6.91 13.08 -7.72
C ARG A 76 6.43 12.24 -6.55
N SER A 77 5.88 12.89 -5.51
CA SER A 77 5.31 12.23 -4.33
C SER A 77 4.04 11.43 -4.61
N SER A 78 3.32 11.71 -5.71
CA SER A 78 2.10 10.98 -6.05
C SER A 78 2.34 9.55 -6.52
N GLU A 79 3.60 9.22 -6.88
CA GLU A 79 3.99 7.93 -7.46
C GLU A 79 3.08 7.51 -8.64
N TYR A 80 2.62 8.49 -9.39
CA TYR A 80 1.81 8.31 -10.58
C TYR A 80 2.60 8.72 -11.81
N ASP A 81 2.77 7.77 -12.72
CA ASP A 81 3.34 7.98 -14.05
C ASP A 81 2.26 7.63 -15.09
N PRO A 82 1.80 8.58 -15.91
CA PRO A 82 0.85 8.28 -16.97
C PRO A 82 1.45 7.29 -17.96
N ALA A 83 0.75 6.19 -18.22
CA ALA A 83 1.15 5.19 -19.20
C ALA A 83 0.91 5.68 -20.65
N VAL A 84 1.36 6.91 -20.94
CA VAL A 84 1.14 7.58 -22.23
C VAL A 84 2.48 7.88 -22.88
N ASP A 85 2.71 7.29 -24.05
CA ASP A 85 3.83 7.70 -24.91
C ASP A 85 3.45 8.98 -25.69
N TRP A 86 3.74 10.13 -25.07
CA TRP A 86 3.43 11.44 -25.64
C TRP A 86 3.99 11.66 -27.05
N ALA A 87 5.07 10.96 -27.44
CA ALA A 87 5.64 11.05 -28.78
C ALA A 87 4.71 10.43 -29.86
N THR A 88 3.82 9.54 -29.47
CA THR A 88 2.84 8.89 -30.37
C THR A 88 1.49 9.61 -30.44
N VAL A 89 1.22 10.52 -29.48
CA VAL A 89 -0.03 11.29 -29.39
C VAL A 89 0.02 12.46 -30.37
N ASP A 90 -0.93 12.53 -31.30
CA ASP A 90 -1.06 13.69 -32.19
C ASP A 90 -1.75 14.89 -31.52
N ASP A 91 -1.71 16.06 -32.13
CA ASP A 91 -2.22 17.30 -31.52
C ASP A 91 -3.75 17.25 -31.33
N ASP A 92 -4.51 16.61 -32.22
CA ASP A 92 -5.97 16.49 -32.10
C ASP A 92 -6.36 15.62 -30.90
N THR A 93 -5.67 14.49 -30.72
CA THR A 93 -5.84 13.61 -29.56
C THR A 93 -5.39 14.28 -28.26
N LEU A 94 -4.25 15.01 -28.27
CA LEU A 94 -3.78 15.78 -27.12
C LEU A 94 -4.83 16.80 -26.66
N GLU A 95 -5.44 17.52 -27.63
CA GLU A 95 -6.45 18.53 -27.34
C GLU A 95 -7.74 17.88 -26.78
N THR A 96 -8.31 16.88 -27.49
CA THR A 96 -9.65 16.36 -27.19
C THR A 96 -9.68 15.39 -26.03
N GLU A 97 -8.70 14.48 -25.93
CA GLU A 97 -8.73 13.41 -24.93
C GLU A 97 -8.00 13.80 -23.63
N TYR A 98 -6.96 14.64 -23.71
CA TYR A 98 -6.12 14.92 -22.55
C TYR A 98 -6.22 16.36 -22.01
N LEU A 99 -6.54 17.37 -22.84
CA LEU A 99 -6.67 18.74 -22.38
C LEU A 99 -8.13 19.15 -22.14
N GLU A 100 -9.05 18.90 -23.07
CA GLU A 100 -10.48 19.23 -22.90
C GLU A 100 -11.13 18.33 -21.84
N ARG A 101 -10.83 17.03 -21.89
CA ARG A 101 -11.35 16.07 -20.90
C ARG A 101 -10.57 16.17 -19.59
N PRO A 102 -11.26 16.42 -18.43
CA PRO A 102 -10.60 16.46 -17.13
C PRO A 102 -10.25 15.05 -16.66
N SER A 103 -8.97 14.69 -16.77
CA SER A 103 -8.43 13.39 -16.37
C SER A 103 -7.25 13.54 -15.41
N PRO A 104 -6.84 12.47 -14.71
CA PRO A 104 -5.60 12.44 -13.94
C PRO A 104 -4.34 12.76 -14.75
N ASP A 105 -4.33 12.46 -16.05
CA ASP A 105 -3.18 12.70 -16.95
C ASP A 105 -3.04 14.18 -17.38
N ARG A 106 -4.10 14.98 -17.18
CA ARG A 106 -4.11 16.37 -17.63
C ARG A 106 -2.92 17.21 -17.17
N PRO A 107 -2.37 17.09 -15.95
CA PRO A 107 -1.16 17.81 -15.55
C PRO A 107 0.02 17.57 -16.49
N TYR A 108 0.22 16.33 -16.90
CA TYR A 108 1.30 15.89 -17.79
C TYR A 108 1.03 16.33 -19.23
N ALA A 109 -0.21 16.23 -19.69
CA ALA A 109 -0.65 16.74 -20.99
C ALA A 109 -0.41 18.25 -21.13
N MET A 110 -0.57 19.03 -20.04
CA MET A 110 -0.26 20.46 -20.07
C MET A 110 1.24 20.73 -20.23
N PHE A 111 2.13 19.95 -19.61
CA PHE A 111 3.57 20.04 -19.84
C PHE A 111 3.89 19.72 -21.30
N GLU A 112 3.37 18.63 -21.85
CA GLU A 112 3.56 18.25 -23.24
C GLU A 112 3.06 19.34 -24.20
N ALA A 113 1.89 19.94 -23.97
CA ALA A 113 1.36 21.03 -24.78
C ALA A 113 2.32 22.25 -24.80
N PHE A 114 2.87 22.64 -23.64
CA PHE A 114 3.84 23.72 -23.57
C PHE A 114 5.15 23.38 -24.28
N ASP A 115 5.62 22.16 -24.22
CA ASP A 115 6.81 21.68 -24.92
C ASP A 115 6.61 21.66 -26.44
N ARG A 116 5.39 21.40 -26.93
CA ARG A 116 4.98 21.57 -28.34
C ARG A 116 4.80 23.04 -28.77
N GLY A 117 4.85 23.98 -27.82
CA GLY A 117 4.78 25.42 -28.10
C GLY A 117 3.37 26.01 -28.01
N TYR A 118 2.41 25.35 -27.45
CA TYR A 118 1.11 25.95 -27.10
C TYR A 118 1.30 27.14 -26.17
N THR A 119 0.51 28.18 -26.37
CA THR A 119 0.50 29.33 -25.47
C THR A 119 -0.42 29.10 -24.27
N VAL A 120 -0.22 29.89 -23.21
CA VAL A 120 -1.12 29.91 -22.07
C VAL A 120 -2.58 30.15 -22.49
N ALA A 121 -2.81 30.99 -23.51
CA ALA A 121 -4.17 31.26 -23.99
C ALA A 121 -4.78 30.07 -24.75
N ASP A 122 -3.97 29.28 -25.47
CA ASP A 122 -4.44 28.08 -26.15
C ASP A 122 -4.86 27.03 -25.13
N VAL A 123 -4.02 26.76 -24.11
CA VAL A 123 -4.32 25.78 -23.05
C VAL A 123 -5.49 26.26 -22.17
N GLU A 124 -5.61 27.57 -21.91
CA GLU A 124 -6.79 28.11 -21.19
C GLU A 124 -8.08 27.86 -21.97
N ALA A 125 -8.06 28.04 -23.28
CA ALA A 125 -9.24 27.83 -24.12
C ALA A 125 -9.71 26.36 -24.11
N LEU A 126 -8.79 25.39 -24.06
CA LEU A 126 -9.07 23.97 -24.01
C LEU A 126 -9.48 23.49 -22.63
N THR A 127 -8.74 23.90 -21.59
CA THR A 127 -8.91 23.34 -20.22
C THR A 127 -9.87 24.14 -19.34
N GLY A 128 -10.07 25.42 -19.59
CA GLY A 128 -10.76 26.34 -18.70
C GLY A 128 -9.99 26.68 -17.41
N ILE A 129 -8.74 26.23 -17.28
CA ILE A 129 -7.89 26.52 -16.12
C ILE A 129 -7.41 27.98 -16.18
N LYS A 130 -7.42 28.66 -15.02
CA LYS A 130 -7.03 30.08 -14.96
C LYS A 130 -5.57 30.31 -15.38
N PRO A 131 -5.30 31.37 -16.15
CA PRO A 131 -3.97 31.70 -16.67
C PRO A 131 -2.86 31.69 -15.62
N TRP A 132 -3.15 32.13 -14.38
CA TRP A 132 -2.17 32.16 -13.31
C TRP A 132 -1.55 30.78 -13.02
N TYR A 133 -2.36 29.70 -13.02
CA TYR A 133 -1.86 28.33 -12.84
C TYR A 133 -1.11 27.87 -14.09
N LEU A 134 -1.67 28.11 -15.27
CA LEU A 134 -1.04 27.71 -16.54
C LEU A 134 0.31 28.38 -16.77
N GLU A 135 0.49 29.64 -16.34
CA GLU A 135 1.78 30.30 -16.34
C GLU A 135 2.82 29.58 -15.45
N ARG A 136 2.38 28.94 -14.36
CA ARG A 136 3.25 28.17 -13.47
C ARG A 136 3.62 26.82 -14.07
N PHE A 137 2.65 26.12 -14.64
CA PHE A 137 2.93 24.89 -15.40
C PHE A 137 3.92 25.16 -16.55
N LYS A 138 3.71 26.24 -17.29
CA LYS A 138 4.65 26.64 -18.35
C LYS A 138 6.06 26.92 -17.81
N ARG A 139 6.21 27.53 -16.66
CA ARG A 139 7.54 27.76 -16.05
C ARG A 139 8.23 26.45 -15.63
N VAL A 140 7.48 25.42 -15.26
CA VAL A 140 8.05 24.09 -15.02
C VAL A 140 8.62 23.51 -16.33
N SER A 141 7.84 23.56 -17.43
CA SER A 141 8.33 23.16 -18.76
C SER A 141 9.55 23.99 -19.18
N ASP A 142 9.50 25.35 -19.04
CA ASP A 142 10.65 26.23 -19.32
C ASP A 142 11.89 25.88 -18.46
N SER A 143 11.71 25.39 -17.22
CA SER A 143 12.83 24.98 -16.34
C SER A 143 13.47 23.65 -16.76
N ALA A 144 12.71 22.72 -17.32
CA ALA A 144 13.26 21.51 -17.94
C ALA A 144 14.13 21.87 -19.18
N GLN A 145 13.68 22.81 -19.98
CA GLN A 145 14.49 23.33 -21.10
C GLN A 145 15.76 24.08 -20.62
N ALA A 146 15.67 24.78 -19.47
CA ALA A 146 16.84 25.39 -18.84
C ALA A 146 17.89 24.34 -18.43
N ALA A 147 17.47 23.20 -17.88
CA ALA A 147 18.38 22.08 -17.59
C ALA A 147 19.09 21.57 -18.85
N GLN A 148 18.38 21.40 -19.95
CA GLN A 148 18.96 21.01 -21.26
C GLN A 148 20.00 21.99 -21.76
N ASN A 149 19.85 23.27 -21.42
CA ASN A 149 20.77 24.35 -21.81
C ASN A 149 21.95 24.54 -20.83
N GLY A 150 22.02 23.75 -19.75
CA GLY A 150 23.05 23.84 -18.72
C GLY A 150 22.76 24.90 -17.63
N GLU A 151 21.55 25.41 -17.53
CA GLU A 151 21.12 26.37 -16.50
C GLU A 151 20.59 25.63 -15.26
N PHE A 152 21.42 24.80 -14.65
CA PHE A 152 21.04 23.84 -13.61
C PHE A 152 20.43 24.49 -12.38
N ALA A 153 20.97 25.60 -11.93
CA ALA A 153 20.46 26.33 -10.76
C ALA A 153 19.00 26.79 -10.94
N GLN A 154 18.59 27.14 -12.17
CA GLN A 154 17.21 27.52 -12.47
C GLN A 154 16.27 26.30 -12.34
N ALA A 155 16.65 25.16 -12.91
CA ALA A 155 15.90 23.93 -12.85
C ALA A 155 15.77 23.44 -11.39
N ALA A 156 16.85 23.43 -10.63
CA ALA A 156 16.86 23.05 -9.22
C ALA A 156 15.93 23.94 -8.36
N THR A 157 15.91 25.26 -8.61
CA THR A 157 15.03 26.19 -7.90
C THR A 157 13.54 26.00 -8.25
N ALA A 158 13.25 25.44 -9.43
CA ALA A 158 11.90 25.06 -9.84
C ALA A 158 11.45 23.72 -9.23
N GLY A 159 12.34 22.95 -8.58
CA GLY A 159 12.02 21.73 -7.86
C GLY A 159 12.50 20.43 -8.49
N HIS A 160 13.27 20.50 -9.59
CA HIS A 160 13.92 19.31 -10.15
C HIS A 160 15.01 18.78 -9.22
N THR A 161 15.13 17.45 -9.10
CA THR A 161 16.23 16.77 -8.40
C THR A 161 17.53 16.85 -9.17
N ASN A 162 18.67 16.56 -8.55
CA ASN A 162 19.94 16.51 -9.27
C ASN A 162 19.94 15.43 -10.35
N ALA A 163 19.33 14.28 -10.05
CA ALA A 163 19.18 13.17 -10.99
C ALA A 163 18.30 13.55 -12.20
N GLU A 164 17.16 14.20 -11.95
CA GLU A 164 16.27 14.70 -13.02
C GLU A 164 17.00 15.72 -13.91
N ILE A 165 17.73 16.67 -13.33
CA ILE A 165 18.52 17.66 -14.07
C ILE A 165 19.59 16.98 -14.91
N ALA A 166 20.30 16.01 -14.35
CA ALA A 166 21.32 15.24 -15.05
C ALA A 166 20.74 14.50 -16.26
N ALA A 167 19.58 13.86 -16.09
CA ALA A 167 18.86 13.16 -17.16
C ALA A 167 18.39 14.13 -18.26
N LEU A 168 17.74 15.25 -17.88
CA LEU A 168 17.29 16.30 -18.81
C LEU A 168 18.44 16.92 -19.60
N ALA A 169 19.63 17.05 -19.00
CA ALA A 169 20.83 17.55 -19.61
C ALA A 169 21.57 16.52 -20.52
N GLY A 170 20.96 15.39 -20.82
CA GLY A 170 21.52 14.37 -21.70
C GLY A 170 22.49 13.39 -21.01
N GLY A 171 22.31 13.16 -19.69
CA GLY A 171 23.09 12.20 -18.90
C GLY A 171 24.42 12.76 -18.41
N VAL A 172 24.46 14.02 -18.02
CA VAL A 172 25.63 14.60 -17.33
C VAL A 172 25.79 13.96 -15.96
N ASP A 173 27.01 14.03 -15.41
CA ASP A 173 27.31 13.51 -14.08
C ASP A 173 26.51 14.29 -13.01
N VAL A 174 25.89 13.56 -12.07
CA VAL A 174 25.11 14.13 -10.95
C VAL A 174 25.99 15.01 -10.07
N ASP A 175 27.26 14.65 -9.84
CA ASP A 175 28.22 15.46 -9.09
C ASP A 175 28.48 16.82 -9.75
N ALA A 176 28.48 16.86 -11.08
CA ALA A 176 28.63 18.11 -11.82
C ALA A 176 27.39 19.02 -11.69
N VAL A 177 26.20 18.43 -11.63
CA VAL A 177 24.96 19.16 -11.35
C VAL A 177 25.00 19.71 -9.93
N GLU A 178 25.32 18.87 -8.95
CA GLU A 178 25.35 19.22 -7.53
C GLU A 178 26.33 20.39 -7.24
N ALA A 179 27.46 20.41 -7.92
CA ALA A 179 28.45 21.49 -7.79
C ALA A 179 27.94 22.86 -8.30
N ASP A 180 26.93 22.87 -9.20
CA ASP A 180 26.42 24.11 -9.85
C ASP A 180 25.05 24.55 -9.32
N VAL A 181 24.37 23.73 -8.49
CA VAL A 181 23.06 24.05 -7.94
C VAL A 181 23.15 24.53 -6.49
N PRO A 182 22.15 25.31 -6.00
CA PRO A 182 22.06 25.64 -4.59
C PRO A 182 21.83 24.37 -3.76
N GLY A 183 22.54 24.21 -2.64
CA GLY A 183 22.28 23.17 -1.67
C GLY A 183 20.86 23.27 -1.10
N ARG A 184 20.30 22.14 -0.66
CA ARG A 184 19.03 22.13 0.07
C ARG A 184 19.19 22.68 1.46
N THR A 185 18.16 23.38 1.91
CA THR A 185 18.01 23.84 3.29
C THR A 185 16.65 23.46 3.80
N TYR A 186 16.53 23.17 5.09
CA TYR A 186 15.26 22.83 5.72
C TYR A 186 14.65 24.04 6.39
N LYS A 187 13.36 24.27 6.13
CA LYS A 187 12.54 25.33 6.70
C LYS A 187 11.47 24.74 7.58
N GLN A 188 11.15 25.40 8.69
CA GLN A 188 10.02 25.02 9.53
C GLN A 188 8.69 25.38 8.89
N VAL A 189 7.70 24.49 9.12
CA VAL A 189 6.30 24.77 8.79
C VAL A 189 5.67 25.51 9.95
N ASP A 190 5.48 26.82 9.80
CA ASP A 190 4.86 27.67 10.79
C ASP A 190 3.63 28.42 10.26
N THR A 191 2.90 29.10 11.12
CA THR A 191 1.71 29.89 10.77
C THR A 191 1.92 31.38 10.98
N CYS A 192 3.15 31.86 11.13
CA CYS A 192 3.47 33.26 11.43
C CYS A 192 4.58 33.82 10.53
N ALA A 193 5.00 33.11 9.47
CA ALA A 193 6.03 33.53 8.52
C ALA A 193 7.34 33.99 9.23
N GLY A 194 7.74 33.28 10.30
CA GLY A 194 8.95 33.58 11.07
C GLY A 194 8.88 34.82 11.98
N GLU A 195 7.67 35.40 12.20
CA GLU A 195 7.52 36.51 13.17
C GLU A 195 7.72 36.06 14.61
N PHE A 196 7.43 34.80 14.92
CA PHE A 196 7.65 34.12 16.20
C PHE A 196 8.43 32.86 15.94
N ALA A 197 9.22 32.41 16.93
CA ALA A 197 9.87 31.12 16.85
C ALA A 197 8.81 30.01 16.80
N ALA A 198 8.97 29.06 15.89
CA ALA A 198 8.16 27.85 15.86
C ALA A 198 8.79 26.80 16.78
N GLU A 199 7.93 26.09 17.53
CA GLU A 199 8.34 25.03 18.44
C GLU A 199 8.05 23.62 17.85
N THR A 200 7.57 23.57 16.59
CA THR A 200 7.24 22.30 15.94
C THR A 200 8.43 21.70 15.22
N PRO A 201 8.68 20.38 15.34
CA PRO A 201 9.71 19.67 14.59
C PRO A 201 9.21 19.30 13.17
N TYR A 202 8.57 20.23 12.47
CA TYR A 202 7.98 20.01 11.16
C TYR A 202 8.71 20.82 10.10
N TYR A 203 9.35 20.12 9.15
CA TYR A 203 10.26 20.68 8.17
C TYR A 203 9.90 20.32 6.74
N TYR A 204 10.31 21.18 5.81
CA TYR A 204 10.31 20.90 4.37
C TYR A 204 11.63 21.38 3.77
N SER A 205 12.12 20.69 2.76
CA SER A 205 13.32 21.12 2.03
C SER A 205 13.02 22.21 1.02
N ALA A 206 14.01 23.08 0.75
CA ALA A 206 13.92 24.07 -0.31
C ALA A 206 15.30 24.39 -0.87
N ARG A 207 15.38 24.69 -2.18
CA ARG A 207 16.56 25.23 -2.82
C ARG A 207 16.35 26.72 -3.11
N GLN A 208 17.22 27.57 -2.56
CA GLN A 208 17.12 29.01 -2.71
C GLN A 208 18.24 29.53 -3.60
N SER A 209 17.89 30.09 -4.76
CA SER A 209 18.82 30.84 -5.57
C SER A 209 19.11 32.24 -4.98
N GLU A 210 20.20 32.86 -5.42
CA GLU A 210 20.51 34.26 -5.04
C GLU A 210 19.39 35.26 -5.41
N PHE A 211 18.59 34.93 -6.41
CA PHE A 211 17.43 35.73 -6.84
C PHE A 211 16.22 35.63 -5.90
N ASN A 212 16.08 34.54 -5.19
CA ASN A 212 15.00 34.34 -4.17
C ASN A 212 15.41 34.83 -2.78
N ARG A 213 16.66 35.27 -2.62
CA ARG A 213 17.10 35.95 -1.41
C ARG A 213 16.49 37.36 -1.44
N GLY A 214 15.31 37.54 -0.84
CA GLY A 214 14.81 38.86 -0.51
C GLY A 214 15.87 39.67 0.29
N PRO A 215 15.63 40.94 0.64
CA PRO A 215 16.62 41.82 1.26
C PRO A 215 17.13 41.40 2.65
N LEU A 216 16.82 40.21 3.10
CA LEU A 216 17.30 39.64 4.36
C LEU A 216 18.77 39.23 4.19
N LYS A 217 19.64 40.13 4.59
CA LYS A 217 21.05 39.86 4.77
C LYS A 217 21.28 39.24 6.14
N GLY A 218 21.95 38.11 6.19
CA GLY A 218 22.29 37.39 7.39
C GLY A 218 21.82 35.95 7.34
N ASP A 219 21.95 35.23 8.35
CA ASP A 219 21.74 33.77 8.51
C ASP A 219 20.44 33.14 8.00
N ALA A 220 19.58 33.91 7.32
CA ALA A 220 18.37 33.42 6.63
C ALA A 220 18.64 32.48 5.42
N ALA A 221 19.91 32.33 5.02
CA ALA A 221 20.34 31.29 4.11
C ALA A 221 20.68 29.97 4.83
N ALA A 222 20.85 30.02 6.15
CA ALA A 222 20.95 28.85 7.00
C ALA A 222 19.56 28.22 7.13
N GLY A 223 19.47 26.90 7.15
CA GLY A 223 18.25 26.19 7.46
C GLY A 223 17.72 26.54 8.86
N GLU A 224 16.48 26.27 9.09
CA GLU A 224 15.82 26.44 10.40
C GLU A 224 15.82 25.13 11.20
N LEU A 225 16.47 24.10 10.66
CA LEU A 225 16.61 22.80 11.30
C LEU A 225 17.47 22.92 12.58
N VAL A 226 16.89 22.45 13.68
CA VAL A 226 17.59 22.38 14.98
C VAL A 226 17.60 20.91 15.38
N VAL A 227 18.76 20.27 15.28
CA VAL A 227 19.01 18.88 15.71
C VAL A 227 20.29 18.85 16.54
N ASP A 228 20.32 17.98 17.54
CA ASP A 228 21.53 17.70 18.33
C ASP A 228 22.26 16.49 17.74
N LYS A 229 23.18 16.73 16.82
CA LYS A 229 23.99 15.68 16.18
C LYS A 229 24.90 14.89 17.13
N SER A 230 24.80 15.10 18.44
CA SER A 230 25.51 14.31 19.45
C SER A 230 24.66 13.22 20.08
N VAL A 231 23.40 13.11 19.68
CA VAL A 231 22.43 12.07 20.10
C VAL A 231 22.27 11.10 18.96
N ASP A 232 22.25 9.80 19.27
CA ASP A 232 22.00 8.75 18.27
C ASP A 232 20.63 8.99 17.63
N SER A 233 20.58 8.96 16.31
CA SER A 233 19.37 9.28 15.58
C SER A 233 19.13 8.37 14.36
N VAL A 234 17.87 8.11 14.06
CA VAL A 234 17.45 7.23 12.96
C VAL A 234 16.36 7.91 12.12
N VAL A 235 16.46 7.79 10.81
CA VAL A 235 15.41 8.20 9.87
C VAL A 235 14.51 7.02 9.54
N VAL A 236 13.21 7.15 9.80
CA VAL A 236 12.19 6.18 9.38
C VAL A 236 11.55 6.67 8.09
N VAL A 237 11.60 5.86 7.04
CA VAL A 237 10.98 6.19 5.76
C VAL A 237 9.52 5.75 5.77
N GLY A 238 8.61 6.69 5.50
CA GLY A 238 7.17 6.46 5.48
C GLY A 238 6.66 5.78 4.22
N GLY A 239 5.36 5.52 4.18
CA GLY A 239 4.70 4.79 3.10
C GLY A 239 4.24 5.63 1.91
N GLY A 240 4.40 6.95 1.94
CA GLY A 240 3.91 7.82 0.87
C GLY A 240 2.38 7.90 0.79
N PRO A 241 1.82 8.22 -0.39
CA PRO A 241 0.38 8.35 -0.58
C PRO A 241 -0.33 7.00 -0.46
N ILE A 242 -1.53 7.01 0.13
CA ILE A 242 -2.37 5.81 0.18
C ILE A 242 -2.82 5.44 -1.24
N ARG A 243 -2.63 4.18 -1.58
CA ARG A 243 -3.09 3.56 -2.82
C ARG A 243 -3.46 2.09 -2.56
N ILE A 244 -4.15 1.47 -3.52
CA ILE A 244 -4.41 0.02 -3.44
C ILE A 244 -3.09 -0.74 -3.39
N GLY A 245 -2.93 -1.61 -2.41
CA GLY A 245 -1.67 -2.33 -2.12
C GLY A 245 -0.68 -1.58 -1.23
N GLN A 246 -0.88 -0.29 -0.95
CA GLN A 246 -0.02 0.55 -0.12
C GLN A 246 -0.89 1.43 0.80
N GLY A 247 -1.51 0.82 1.81
CA GLY A 247 -2.50 1.44 2.68
C GLY A 247 -1.93 2.09 3.95
N VAL A 248 -2.82 2.54 4.84
CA VAL A 248 -2.48 3.15 6.13
C VAL A 248 -1.82 2.17 7.10
N GLU A 249 -1.85 0.89 6.81
CA GLU A 249 -1.23 -0.20 7.58
C GLU A 249 0.28 -0.01 7.68
N PHE A 250 0.90 0.52 6.64
CA PHE A 250 2.33 0.84 6.63
C PHE A 250 2.65 2.07 7.48
N ASP A 251 1.74 3.04 7.54
CA ASP A 251 1.89 4.18 8.44
C ASP A 251 1.81 3.74 9.91
N TYR A 252 0.93 2.79 10.25
CA TYR A 252 0.92 2.15 11.57
C TYR A 252 2.29 1.58 11.92
N CYS A 253 2.94 0.86 10.98
CA CYS A 253 4.26 0.29 11.19
C CYS A 253 5.32 1.38 11.44
N SER A 254 5.33 2.42 10.61
CA SER A 254 6.25 3.57 10.76
C SER A 254 6.07 4.29 12.10
N VAL A 255 4.83 4.54 12.53
CA VAL A 255 4.52 5.17 13.83
C VAL A 255 5.01 4.31 14.99
N HIS A 256 4.81 2.98 14.93
CA HIS A 256 5.27 2.08 15.96
C HIS A 256 6.80 1.95 15.99
N ALA A 257 7.49 2.05 14.86
CA ALA A 257 8.94 2.13 14.78
C ALA A 257 9.45 3.41 15.44
N ILE A 258 8.89 4.57 15.09
CA ILE A 258 9.22 5.85 15.72
C ILE A 258 9.04 5.78 17.25
N GLN A 259 7.94 5.23 17.72
CA GLN A 259 7.69 5.07 19.15
C GLN A 259 8.72 4.16 19.83
N ALA A 260 9.11 3.06 19.18
CA ALA A 260 10.09 2.12 19.70
C ALA A 260 11.48 2.76 19.82
N LEU A 261 11.93 3.51 18.82
CA LEU A 261 13.19 4.26 18.86
C LEU A 261 13.20 5.27 20.00
N ARG A 262 12.13 6.07 20.14
CA ARG A 262 11.98 7.03 21.24
C ARG A 262 11.95 6.36 22.63
N GLU A 263 11.37 5.16 22.75
CA GLU A 263 11.42 4.34 23.98
C GLU A 263 12.87 3.94 24.34
N LEU A 264 13.74 3.76 23.34
CA LEU A 264 15.17 3.48 23.53
C LEU A 264 16.02 4.74 23.77
N GLY A 265 15.44 5.94 23.62
CA GLY A 265 16.15 7.21 23.76
C GLY A 265 16.90 7.64 22.50
N ILE A 266 16.58 7.03 21.34
CA ILE A 266 17.08 7.37 20.02
C ILE A 266 16.16 8.43 19.41
N GLU A 267 16.72 9.52 18.86
CA GLU A 267 15.93 10.51 18.11
C GLU A 267 15.39 9.88 16.82
N ALA A 268 14.07 9.90 16.66
CA ALA A 268 13.40 9.34 15.51
C ALA A 268 12.90 10.43 14.58
N HIS A 269 13.50 10.51 13.39
CA HIS A 269 13.06 11.39 12.32
C HIS A 269 12.22 10.62 11.31
N VAL A 270 11.24 11.27 10.68
CA VAL A 270 10.43 10.64 9.63
C VAL A 270 10.45 11.46 8.34
N VAL A 271 10.59 10.77 7.21
CA VAL A 271 10.36 11.33 5.87
C VAL A 271 9.08 10.75 5.33
N ASN A 272 8.08 11.59 5.08
CA ASN A 272 6.82 11.18 4.47
C ASN A 272 6.15 12.35 3.74
N ASN A 273 5.19 12.07 2.86
CA ASN A 273 4.51 13.08 2.05
C ASN A 273 2.99 12.93 2.00
N ASN A 274 2.42 12.05 2.83
CA ASN A 274 0.98 11.88 2.97
C ASN A 274 0.45 12.80 4.09
N PRO A 275 -0.44 13.76 3.80
CA PRO A 275 -0.92 14.71 4.83
C PRO A 275 -1.99 14.12 5.76
N GLU A 276 -2.46 12.88 5.51
CA GLU A 276 -3.60 12.29 6.20
C GLU A 276 -3.22 11.09 7.09
N THR A 277 -1.94 10.98 7.49
CA THR A 277 -1.43 9.87 8.29
C THR A 277 -0.86 10.34 9.63
N VAL A 278 -0.78 9.41 10.60
CA VAL A 278 -0.32 9.72 11.97
C VAL A 278 1.19 9.97 12.01
N SER A 279 1.98 9.34 11.13
CA SER A 279 3.43 9.60 11.05
C SER A 279 3.74 11.05 10.67
N THR A 280 2.81 11.72 9.98
CA THR A 280 2.94 13.13 9.59
C THR A 280 2.27 14.11 10.56
N ASP A 281 1.79 13.65 11.71
CA ASP A 281 1.45 14.52 12.82
C ASP A 281 2.76 15.00 13.47
N TYR A 282 2.89 16.32 13.62
CA TYR A 282 4.14 16.97 14.04
C TYR A 282 4.65 16.57 15.44
N ASP A 283 3.81 15.94 16.25
CA ASP A 283 4.14 15.48 17.61
C ASP A 283 4.47 13.97 17.68
N THR A 284 4.41 13.26 16.57
CA THR A 284 4.69 11.82 16.49
C THR A 284 6.19 11.53 16.56
N SER A 285 7.02 12.29 15.83
CA SER A 285 8.48 12.13 15.74
C SER A 285 9.23 13.30 16.34
N ASP A 286 10.55 13.17 16.46
CA ASP A 286 11.45 14.25 16.89
C ASP A 286 11.79 15.19 15.73
N GLY A 287 11.60 14.75 14.49
CA GLY A 287 11.67 15.57 13.28
C GLY A 287 10.84 14.99 12.14
N LEU A 288 9.82 15.73 11.72
CA LEU A 288 9.03 15.41 10.52
C LEU A 288 9.57 16.18 9.32
N PHE A 289 10.04 15.45 8.32
CA PHE A 289 10.48 15.98 7.02
C PHE A 289 9.43 15.67 5.98
N PHE A 290 8.70 16.70 5.57
CA PHE A 290 7.60 16.55 4.63
C PHE A 290 8.10 16.76 3.19
N ASP A 291 8.71 15.73 2.66
CA ASP A 291 9.37 15.72 1.36
C ASP A 291 9.06 14.44 0.55
N PRO A 292 9.33 14.43 -0.75
CA PRO A 292 9.22 13.21 -1.56
C PRO A 292 10.10 12.08 -1.01
N ILE A 293 9.62 10.84 -1.14
CA ILE A 293 10.37 9.65 -0.74
C ILE A 293 11.22 9.21 -1.93
N THR A 294 12.39 9.80 -2.06
CA THR A 294 13.42 9.42 -3.05
C THR A 294 14.77 9.26 -2.37
N ALA A 295 15.69 8.54 -3.01
CA ALA A 295 17.03 8.35 -2.46
C ALA A 295 17.75 9.67 -2.18
N GLU A 296 17.64 10.67 -3.10
CA GLU A 296 18.26 12.00 -2.95
C GLU A 296 17.70 12.76 -1.75
N GLU A 297 16.37 12.83 -1.61
CA GLU A 297 15.71 13.56 -0.53
C GLU A 297 15.93 12.89 0.84
N VAL A 298 15.89 11.55 0.91
CA VAL A 298 16.14 10.81 2.15
C VAL A 298 17.61 10.95 2.59
N ALA A 299 18.56 10.85 1.66
CA ALA A 299 19.98 11.10 1.94
C ALA A 299 20.24 12.54 2.39
N ASP A 300 19.54 13.53 1.83
CA ASP A 300 19.61 14.94 2.27
C ASP A 300 19.16 15.08 3.74
N VAL A 301 18.09 14.35 4.14
CA VAL A 301 17.60 14.35 5.54
C VAL A 301 18.61 13.66 6.45
N ALA A 302 19.14 12.50 6.07
CA ALA A 302 20.15 11.79 6.85
C ALA A 302 21.41 12.65 7.09
N GLU A 303 21.90 13.33 6.04
CA GLU A 303 23.02 14.26 6.15
C GLU A 303 22.70 15.47 7.05
N ALA A 304 21.52 16.06 6.89
CA ALA A 304 21.10 17.24 7.63
C ALA A 304 20.90 16.94 9.12
N THR A 305 20.31 15.81 9.46
CA THR A 305 20.11 15.35 10.84
C THR A 305 21.39 14.74 11.44
N GLY A 306 22.30 14.23 10.61
CA GLY A 306 23.46 13.45 11.03
C GLY A 306 23.04 12.07 11.54
N ALA A 307 22.00 11.49 10.91
CA ALA A 307 21.48 10.20 11.33
C ALA A 307 22.51 9.08 11.21
N ASP A 308 22.52 8.18 12.17
CA ASP A 308 23.36 6.99 12.21
C ASP A 308 22.79 5.88 11.31
N GLY A 309 21.46 5.89 11.09
CA GLY A 309 20.81 4.88 10.27
C GLY A 309 19.50 5.32 9.64
N VAL A 310 19.08 4.55 8.63
CA VAL A 310 17.79 4.71 7.92
C VAL A 310 17.04 3.39 7.94
N MET A 311 15.77 3.40 8.35
CA MET A 311 14.87 2.25 8.31
C MET A 311 13.92 2.35 7.12
N VAL A 312 14.05 1.44 6.14
CA VAL A 312 13.22 1.38 4.93
C VAL A 312 12.13 0.30 4.99
N GLN A 313 12.17 -0.62 5.96
CA GLN A 313 11.25 -1.76 6.01
C GLN A 313 9.82 -1.43 6.44
N PHE A 314 9.56 -0.26 7.06
CA PHE A 314 8.26 0.06 7.66
C PHE A 314 7.26 0.71 6.70
N GLY A 315 7.73 1.46 5.73
CA GLY A 315 6.90 2.19 4.76
C GLY A 315 6.40 1.34 3.57
N GLY A 316 6.51 0.02 3.64
CA GLY A 316 6.08 -0.89 2.58
C GLY A 316 6.93 -0.77 1.31
N GLN A 317 6.31 -1.06 0.15
CA GLN A 317 7.04 -1.09 -1.11
C GLN A 317 7.65 0.27 -1.49
N THR A 318 6.96 1.37 -1.21
CA THR A 318 7.47 2.73 -1.49
C THR A 318 8.84 2.97 -0.87
N SER A 319 9.02 2.57 0.38
CA SER A 319 10.28 2.77 1.09
C SER A 319 11.35 1.74 0.73
N VAL A 320 10.96 0.49 0.46
CA VAL A 320 11.89 -0.56 0.03
C VAL A 320 12.48 -0.27 -1.35
N ASN A 321 11.67 0.22 -2.29
CA ASN A 321 12.10 0.54 -3.65
C ASN A 321 13.24 1.58 -3.72
N ILE A 322 13.40 2.40 -2.69
CA ILE A 322 14.53 3.33 -2.64
C ILE A 322 15.77 2.74 -1.97
N GLY A 323 15.74 1.51 -1.46
CA GLY A 323 16.83 0.90 -0.69
C GLY A 323 18.16 0.90 -1.43
N GLU A 324 18.23 0.24 -2.60
CA GLU A 324 19.46 0.18 -3.41
C GLU A 324 19.95 1.57 -3.88
N PRO A 325 19.10 2.44 -4.48
CA PRO A 325 19.56 3.77 -4.85
C PRO A 325 19.92 4.65 -3.63
N LEU A 326 19.33 4.42 -2.45
CA LEU A 326 19.69 5.14 -1.23
C LEU A 326 21.06 4.71 -0.70
N GLU A 327 21.33 3.40 -0.64
CA GLU A 327 22.63 2.86 -0.24
C GLU A 327 23.75 3.44 -1.12
N ALA A 328 23.54 3.43 -2.44
CA ALA A 328 24.46 4.02 -3.41
C ALA A 328 24.64 5.54 -3.20
N GLU A 329 23.59 6.26 -2.86
CA GLU A 329 23.63 7.72 -2.63
C GLU A 329 24.35 8.07 -1.32
N LEU A 330 24.13 7.30 -0.23
CA LEU A 330 24.85 7.44 1.03
C LEU A 330 26.35 7.19 0.85
N GLU A 331 26.71 6.12 0.12
CA GLU A 331 28.11 5.80 -0.22
C GLU A 331 28.75 6.90 -1.08
N ARG A 332 28.06 7.37 -2.14
CA ARG A 332 28.53 8.45 -3.03
C ARG A 332 28.87 9.70 -2.25
N ARG A 333 28.05 10.05 -1.26
CA ARG A 333 28.26 11.23 -0.40
C ARG A 333 29.27 10.99 0.72
N GLY A 334 29.64 9.73 0.98
CA GLY A 334 30.55 9.35 2.08
C GLY A 334 29.95 9.62 3.45
N LEU A 335 28.63 9.42 3.61
CA LEU A 335 27.93 9.57 4.88
C LEU A 335 28.16 8.33 5.74
N ASP A 336 28.40 8.53 7.02
CA ASP A 336 28.49 7.48 8.03
C ASP A 336 27.05 7.18 8.54
N CYS A 337 26.26 6.56 7.66
CA CYS A 337 24.84 6.29 7.88
C CYS A 337 24.50 4.99 7.12
N GLU A 338 23.89 4.03 7.80
CA GLU A 338 23.61 2.70 7.26
C GLU A 338 22.11 2.47 7.09
N ILE A 339 21.73 1.57 6.17
CA ILE A 339 20.37 1.04 6.11
C ILE A 339 20.27 -0.05 7.18
N LEU A 340 19.39 0.19 8.18
CA LEU A 340 19.21 -0.69 9.32
C LEU A 340 18.23 -1.82 9.02
N GLY A 341 18.51 -3.00 9.59
CA GLY A 341 17.66 -4.19 9.48
C GLY A 341 18.13 -5.16 8.40
N THR A 342 17.21 -5.83 7.73
CA THR A 342 17.53 -6.74 6.61
C THR A 342 18.26 -5.99 5.50
N SER A 343 19.33 -6.58 4.99
CA SER A 343 20.13 -5.95 3.93
C SER A 343 19.33 -5.72 2.65
N VAL A 344 19.71 -4.68 1.89
CA VAL A 344 19.09 -4.39 0.58
C VAL A 344 19.21 -5.57 -0.38
N GLU A 345 20.37 -6.25 -0.38
CA GLU A 345 20.61 -7.44 -1.18
C GLU A 345 19.65 -8.59 -0.84
N ALA A 346 19.35 -8.81 0.45
CA ALA A 346 18.40 -9.84 0.87
C ALA A 346 16.95 -9.47 0.52
N MET A 347 16.60 -8.19 0.59
CA MET A 347 15.30 -7.71 0.12
C MET A 347 15.14 -7.91 -1.39
N ASP A 348 16.15 -7.56 -2.19
CA ASP A 348 16.17 -7.76 -3.63
C ASP A 348 16.13 -9.26 -4.00
N LEU A 349 16.87 -10.10 -3.27
CA LEU A 349 16.83 -11.55 -3.48
C LEU A 349 15.42 -12.13 -3.25
N ALA A 350 14.71 -11.65 -2.24
CA ALA A 350 13.35 -12.10 -1.94
C ALA A 350 12.33 -11.62 -2.98
N GLU A 351 12.53 -10.45 -3.59
CA GLU A 351 11.66 -9.90 -4.63
C GLU A 351 11.97 -10.46 -6.04
N ASP A 352 13.22 -10.87 -6.30
CA ASP A 352 13.60 -11.49 -7.56
C ASP A 352 13.14 -12.96 -7.60
N ARG A 353 12.09 -13.23 -8.39
CA ARG A 353 11.45 -14.54 -8.47
C ARG A 353 12.42 -15.67 -8.80
N ASP A 354 13.32 -15.43 -9.75
CA ASP A 354 14.26 -16.48 -10.21
C ASP A 354 15.29 -16.81 -9.12
N ARG A 355 15.80 -15.78 -8.45
CA ARG A 355 16.76 -15.94 -7.34
C ARG A 355 16.07 -16.58 -6.12
N PHE A 356 14.86 -16.15 -5.80
CA PHE A 356 14.08 -16.71 -4.70
C PHE A 356 13.74 -18.18 -4.94
N ASN A 357 13.31 -18.55 -6.16
CA ASN A 357 13.02 -19.94 -6.52
C ASN A 357 14.26 -20.83 -6.36
N VAL A 358 15.43 -20.37 -6.80
CA VAL A 358 16.70 -21.11 -6.61
C VAL A 358 17.00 -21.32 -5.12
N LEU A 359 16.79 -20.30 -4.29
CA LEU A 359 17.01 -20.42 -2.85
C LEU A 359 16.06 -21.45 -2.21
N MET A 360 14.77 -21.44 -2.57
CA MET A 360 13.81 -22.42 -2.07
C MET A 360 14.14 -23.84 -2.50
N ASP A 361 14.56 -24.04 -3.75
CA ASP A 361 15.01 -25.34 -4.27
C ASP A 361 16.23 -25.87 -3.52
N GLU A 362 17.23 -25.01 -3.23
CA GLU A 362 18.40 -25.39 -2.45
C GLU A 362 18.06 -25.80 -1.03
N MET A 363 17.01 -25.21 -0.45
CA MET A 363 16.50 -25.54 0.89
C MET A 363 15.54 -26.74 0.89
N GLY A 364 15.05 -27.16 -0.27
CA GLY A 364 14.06 -28.23 -0.39
C GLY A 364 12.67 -27.81 0.12
N ILE A 365 12.35 -26.54 0.00
CA ILE A 365 11.03 -25.98 0.33
C ILE A 365 10.18 -25.98 -0.95
N ALA A 366 8.95 -26.51 -0.85
CA ALA A 366 8.07 -26.62 -2.00
C ALA A 366 7.56 -25.24 -2.46
N GLN A 367 7.49 -25.05 -3.77
CA GLN A 367 6.92 -23.89 -4.44
C GLN A 367 6.00 -24.37 -5.57
N PRO A 368 4.99 -23.59 -6.01
CA PRO A 368 4.28 -23.90 -7.24
C PRO A 368 5.25 -24.03 -8.41
N GLU A 369 5.06 -25.05 -9.25
CA GLU A 369 5.85 -25.18 -10.48
C GLU A 369 5.61 -23.94 -11.36
N GLY A 370 6.67 -23.37 -11.95
CA GLY A 370 6.52 -22.15 -12.73
C GLY A 370 7.75 -21.76 -13.49
N GLY A 371 7.63 -20.72 -14.28
CA GLY A 371 8.75 -20.18 -15.04
C GLY A 371 8.41 -18.88 -15.77
N THR A 372 9.44 -18.37 -16.44
CA THR A 372 9.41 -17.10 -17.16
C THR A 372 9.36 -17.36 -18.66
N ALA A 373 8.43 -16.73 -19.37
CA ALA A 373 8.29 -16.79 -20.81
C ALA A 373 8.50 -15.40 -21.44
N THR A 374 9.25 -15.35 -22.54
CA THR A 374 9.52 -14.13 -23.32
C THR A 374 8.77 -14.11 -24.65
N SER A 375 8.03 -15.17 -24.93
CA SER A 375 7.20 -15.32 -26.14
C SER A 375 5.97 -16.17 -25.86
N GLU A 376 4.95 -16.02 -26.71
CA GLU A 376 3.74 -16.83 -26.69
C GLU A 376 4.04 -18.33 -26.78
N GLU A 377 4.98 -18.73 -27.66
CA GLU A 377 5.36 -20.14 -27.83
C GLU A 377 6.00 -20.72 -26.55
N GLU A 378 6.81 -19.92 -25.83
CA GLU A 378 7.40 -20.32 -24.56
C GLU A 378 6.34 -20.40 -23.44
N ALA A 379 5.39 -19.46 -23.37
CA ALA A 379 4.33 -19.45 -22.37
C ALA A 379 3.38 -20.66 -22.55
N LEU A 380 2.94 -20.96 -23.78
CA LEU A 380 2.14 -22.12 -24.07
C LEU A 380 2.88 -23.44 -23.77
N ALA A 381 4.16 -23.53 -24.10
CA ALA A 381 4.96 -24.71 -23.79
C ALA A 381 5.09 -24.94 -22.28
N LEU A 382 5.30 -23.87 -21.52
CA LEU A 382 5.39 -23.91 -20.07
C LEU A 382 4.05 -24.30 -19.43
N ALA A 383 2.94 -23.68 -19.87
CA ALA A 383 1.61 -24.04 -19.39
C ALA A 383 1.23 -25.51 -19.68
N HIS A 384 1.67 -26.07 -20.82
CA HIS A 384 1.47 -27.49 -21.13
C HIS A 384 2.33 -28.42 -20.28
N ASP A 385 3.53 -27.99 -19.88
CA ASP A 385 4.41 -28.77 -18.98
C ASP A 385 3.87 -28.78 -17.54
N ILE A 386 3.38 -27.64 -17.06
CA ILE A 386 2.78 -27.50 -15.73
C ILE A 386 1.40 -28.18 -15.67
N GLY A 387 0.58 -27.97 -16.70
CA GLY A 387 -0.84 -28.36 -16.72
C GLY A 387 -1.77 -27.22 -16.28
N TYR A 388 -2.93 -27.09 -16.97
CA TYR A 388 -3.95 -26.12 -16.59
C TYR A 388 -4.77 -26.57 -15.38
N PRO A 389 -5.29 -25.59 -14.55
CA PRO A 389 -5.17 -24.16 -14.71
C PRO A 389 -3.79 -23.62 -14.33
N VAL A 390 -3.40 -22.49 -14.93
CA VAL A 390 -2.17 -21.77 -14.62
C VAL A 390 -2.47 -20.32 -14.24
N LEU A 391 -1.63 -19.76 -13.37
CA LEU A 391 -1.65 -18.35 -13.01
C LEU A 391 -0.65 -17.59 -13.87
N VAL A 392 -1.10 -16.56 -14.59
CA VAL A 392 -0.24 -15.76 -15.46
C VAL A 392 -0.17 -14.31 -14.99
N ARG A 393 1.03 -13.71 -15.08
CA ARG A 393 1.26 -12.32 -14.69
C ARG A 393 2.45 -11.71 -15.43
N PRO A 394 2.48 -10.39 -15.67
CA PRO A 394 3.70 -9.72 -16.12
C PRO A 394 4.75 -9.74 -15.00
N SER A 395 6.03 -9.81 -15.35
CA SER A 395 7.12 -9.66 -14.38
C SER A 395 7.14 -8.22 -13.83
N TYR A 396 7.47 -8.07 -12.55
CA TYR A 396 7.62 -6.79 -11.85
C TYR A 396 6.34 -5.95 -11.77
N VAL A 397 5.22 -6.56 -11.36
CA VAL A 397 3.96 -5.85 -11.10
C VAL A 397 3.62 -5.87 -9.61
N LEU A 398 3.14 -4.73 -9.10
CA LEU A 398 2.76 -4.57 -7.71
C LEU A 398 1.27 -4.90 -7.48
N GLY A 399 0.97 -5.62 -6.39
CA GLY A 399 -0.41 -5.89 -5.96
C GLY A 399 -1.23 -6.67 -6.96
N GLY A 400 -0.64 -7.68 -7.61
CA GLY A 400 -1.34 -8.58 -8.53
C GLY A 400 -1.81 -7.95 -9.84
N ARG A 401 -1.29 -6.79 -10.24
CA ARG A 401 -1.71 -6.11 -11.48
C ARG A 401 -1.63 -7.02 -12.68
N ALA A 402 -2.76 -7.11 -13.42
CA ALA A 402 -2.90 -7.95 -14.60
C ALA A 402 -2.60 -9.46 -14.36
N MET A 403 -2.80 -9.97 -13.13
CA MET A 403 -2.79 -11.40 -12.85
C MET A 403 -4.10 -12.03 -13.30
N ARG A 404 -4.02 -13.22 -13.90
CA ARG A 404 -5.20 -13.97 -14.34
C ARG A 404 -4.97 -15.47 -14.17
N VAL A 405 -6.00 -16.18 -13.67
CA VAL A 405 -6.08 -17.64 -13.77
C VAL A 405 -6.56 -17.99 -15.17
N VAL A 406 -5.91 -18.92 -15.82
CA VAL A 406 -6.13 -19.31 -17.22
C VAL A 406 -6.39 -20.81 -17.28
N GLU A 407 -7.53 -21.19 -17.88
CA GLU A 407 -8.02 -22.55 -17.94
C GLU A 407 -7.57 -23.32 -19.20
N GLY A 408 -6.99 -22.61 -20.20
CA GLY A 408 -6.56 -23.23 -21.45
C GLY A 408 -5.88 -22.30 -22.44
N ASP A 409 -5.39 -22.91 -23.54
CA ASP A 409 -4.60 -22.23 -24.57
C ASP A 409 -5.22 -20.93 -25.09
N ALA A 410 -6.53 -20.93 -25.36
CA ALA A 410 -7.20 -19.78 -25.97
C ALA A 410 -7.23 -18.55 -25.05
N GLU A 411 -7.38 -18.77 -23.74
CA GLU A 411 -7.36 -17.70 -22.74
C GLU A 411 -5.94 -17.21 -22.51
N LEU A 412 -4.94 -18.13 -22.58
CA LEU A 412 -3.55 -17.76 -22.48
C LEU A 412 -3.10 -16.90 -23.67
N GLU A 413 -3.51 -17.25 -24.89
CA GLU A 413 -3.24 -16.46 -26.09
C GLU A 413 -3.86 -15.04 -25.99
N GLU A 414 -5.11 -14.93 -25.53
CA GLU A 414 -5.78 -13.65 -25.33
C GLU A 414 -5.05 -12.79 -24.27
N TYR A 415 -4.68 -13.41 -23.15
CA TYR A 415 -3.92 -12.74 -22.10
C TYR A 415 -2.57 -12.18 -22.60
N ILE A 416 -1.81 -13.00 -23.36
CA ILE A 416 -0.51 -12.59 -23.89
C ILE A 416 -0.66 -11.40 -24.86
N GLU A 417 -1.66 -11.42 -25.73
CA GLU A 417 -1.94 -10.27 -26.61
C GLU A 417 -2.20 -8.97 -25.82
N GLU A 418 -2.84 -9.06 -24.67
CA GLU A 418 -3.13 -7.95 -23.79
C GLU A 418 -1.87 -7.50 -23.02
N ALA A 419 -1.13 -8.43 -22.42
CA ALA A 419 0.08 -8.19 -21.66
C ALA A 419 1.19 -7.54 -22.50
N VAL A 420 1.37 -8.00 -23.74
CA VAL A 420 2.33 -7.42 -24.71
C VAL A 420 1.98 -5.97 -25.06
N ARG A 421 0.69 -5.61 -25.09
CA ARG A 421 0.28 -4.21 -25.28
C ARG A 421 0.64 -3.32 -24.09
N VAL A 422 0.57 -3.87 -22.88
CA VAL A 422 0.85 -3.13 -21.63
C VAL A 422 2.35 -3.03 -21.35
N SER A 423 3.13 -4.06 -21.70
CA SER A 423 4.56 -4.13 -21.43
C SER A 423 5.30 -4.92 -22.50
N PRO A 424 5.61 -4.32 -23.66
CA PRO A 424 6.13 -5.02 -24.84
C PRO A 424 7.47 -5.76 -24.65
N ASP A 425 8.27 -5.34 -23.68
CA ASP A 425 9.64 -5.83 -23.47
C ASP A 425 9.80 -6.63 -22.16
N LYS A 426 8.70 -6.91 -21.43
CA LYS A 426 8.76 -7.62 -20.15
C LYS A 426 8.33 -9.08 -20.29
N PRO A 427 9.05 -10.02 -19.64
CA PRO A 427 8.65 -11.42 -19.63
C PRO A 427 7.33 -11.63 -18.87
N ILE A 428 6.63 -12.71 -19.21
CA ILE A 428 5.42 -13.19 -18.56
C ILE A 428 5.82 -14.36 -17.64
N LEU A 429 5.32 -14.35 -16.41
CA LEU A 429 5.39 -15.46 -15.49
C LEU A 429 4.18 -16.36 -15.70
N VAL A 430 4.41 -17.67 -15.70
CA VAL A 430 3.39 -18.71 -15.78
C VAL A 430 3.66 -19.67 -14.62
N ASP A 431 2.77 -19.67 -13.63
CA ASP A 431 2.90 -20.47 -12.42
C ASP A 431 1.73 -21.48 -12.32
N GLN A 432 1.98 -22.62 -11.71
CA GLN A 432 0.95 -23.59 -11.34
C GLN A 432 -0.10 -22.93 -10.44
N PHE A 433 -1.36 -23.07 -10.78
CA PHE A 433 -2.45 -22.70 -9.90
C PHE A 433 -2.76 -23.85 -8.94
N LEU A 434 -2.71 -23.58 -7.64
CA LEU A 434 -2.99 -24.57 -6.59
C LEU A 434 -4.50 -24.51 -6.25
N ASP A 435 -5.28 -25.30 -6.96
CA ASP A 435 -6.72 -25.33 -6.79
C ASP A 435 -7.11 -25.84 -5.40
N ASP A 436 -8.16 -25.28 -4.80
CA ASP A 436 -8.67 -25.58 -3.44
C ASP A 436 -7.63 -25.47 -2.30
N ALA A 437 -6.46 -24.86 -2.54
CA ALA A 437 -5.48 -24.64 -1.49
C ALA A 437 -5.97 -23.59 -0.47
N VAL A 438 -5.66 -23.84 0.80
CA VAL A 438 -5.83 -22.86 1.88
C VAL A 438 -4.65 -21.92 1.91
N GLU A 439 -4.87 -20.63 1.66
CA GLU A 439 -3.81 -19.65 1.75
C GLU A 439 -3.59 -19.17 3.19
N LEU A 440 -2.34 -18.89 3.50
CA LEU A 440 -1.90 -18.39 4.80
C LEU A 440 -0.99 -17.18 4.63
N ASP A 441 -1.13 -16.22 5.52
CA ASP A 441 -0.13 -15.17 5.77
C ASP A 441 0.51 -15.40 7.13
N VAL A 442 1.84 -15.38 7.20
CA VAL A 442 2.60 -15.47 8.44
C VAL A 442 3.41 -14.20 8.62
N ASP A 443 3.12 -13.44 9.67
CA ASP A 443 3.94 -12.29 10.06
C ASP A 443 4.87 -12.67 11.20
N ALA A 444 6.16 -12.39 11.03
CA ALA A 444 7.21 -12.72 11.98
C ALA A 444 8.16 -11.54 12.22
N VAL A 445 8.93 -11.63 13.29
CA VAL A 445 10.09 -10.78 13.59
C VAL A 445 11.30 -11.68 13.75
N ALA A 446 12.41 -11.30 13.13
CA ALA A 446 13.68 -11.99 13.26
C ALA A 446 14.78 -11.02 13.70
N ASP A 447 15.82 -11.53 14.39
CA ASP A 447 16.99 -10.76 14.82
C ASP A 447 18.30 -11.28 14.21
N GLY A 448 18.19 -12.08 13.14
CA GLY A 448 19.29 -12.76 12.47
C GLY A 448 19.53 -14.20 12.97
N ASP A 449 19.28 -14.48 14.24
CA ASP A 449 19.45 -15.79 14.86
C ASP A 449 18.10 -16.43 15.24
N ASP A 450 17.29 -15.72 16.00
CA ASP A 450 16.00 -16.16 16.51
C ASP A 450 14.83 -15.57 15.71
N VAL A 451 13.73 -16.32 15.61
CA VAL A 451 12.50 -15.91 14.91
C VAL A 451 11.29 -16.03 15.85
N LEU A 452 10.50 -14.98 15.93
CA LEU A 452 9.24 -14.90 16.66
C LEU A 452 8.09 -14.81 15.67
N LEU A 453 7.19 -15.79 15.64
CA LEU A 453 5.96 -15.69 14.85
C LEU A 453 4.97 -14.77 15.57
N GLY A 454 4.66 -13.63 14.97
CA GLY A 454 3.65 -12.70 15.48
C GLY A 454 2.24 -13.24 15.34
N GLY A 455 1.97 -13.98 14.26
CA GLY A 455 0.72 -14.67 14.03
C GLY A 455 0.67 -15.40 12.70
N VAL A 456 -0.16 -16.44 12.65
CA VAL A 456 -0.51 -17.19 11.45
C VAL A 456 -1.97 -16.89 11.12
N MET A 457 -2.23 -16.40 9.92
CA MET A 457 -3.57 -16.07 9.42
C MET A 457 -3.99 -17.06 8.36
N GLU A 458 -5.21 -17.56 8.47
CA GLU A 458 -5.87 -18.38 7.46
C GLU A 458 -6.84 -17.51 6.66
N HIS A 459 -6.77 -17.57 5.33
CA HIS A 459 -7.72 -16.91 4.47
C HIS A 459 -9.06 -17.63 4.45
N VAL A 460 -10.15 -16.88 4.37
CA VAL A 460 -11.50 -17.43 4.19
C VAL A 460 -11.71 -17.85 2.74
N GLU A 461 -11.33 -17.00 1.80
CA GLU A 461 -11.33 -17.29 0.37
C GLU A 461 -10.24 -18.31 0.03
N SER A 462 -10.56 -19.23 -0.89
CA SER A 462 -9.59 -20.17 -1.46
C SER A 462 -8.58 -19.45 -2.34
N ALA A 463 -7.50 -20.14 -2.70
CA ALA A 463 -6.50 -19.68 -3.65
C ALA A 463 -7.14 -19.08 -4.92
N GLY A 464 -6.51 -18.01 -5.45
CA GLY A 464 -7.00 -17.25 -6.59
C GLY A 464 -7.69 -15.93 -6.25
N VAL A 465 -7.93 -15.62 -4.97
CA VAL A 465 -8.30 -14.29 -4.49
C VAL A 465 -7.10 -13.66 -3.82
N HIS A 466 -6.76 -12.44 -4.21
CA HIS A 466 -5.61 -11.74 -3.63
C HIS A 466 -5.72 -11.64 -2.10
N SER A 467 -4.63 -11.92 -1.37
CA SER A 467 -4.57 -11.91 0.10
C SER A 467 -5.11 -10.61 0.74
N GLY A 468 -4.94 -9.48 0.04
CA GLY A 468 -5.47 -8.18 0.46
C GLY A 468 -6.98 -8.03 0.35
N ASP A 469 -7.63 -8.85 -0.46
CA ASP A 469 -9.09 -8.84 -0.69
C ASP A 469 -9.79 -9.99 0.01
N SER A 470 -9.03 -10.94 0.57
CA SER A 470 -9.57 -12.06 1.36
C SER A 470 -9.90 -11.63 2.78
N ALA A 471 -11.00 -12.14 3.31
CA ALA A 471 -11.21 -12.18 4.75
C ALA A 471 -10.16 -13.11 5.37
N CYS A 472 -9.58 -12.73 6.51
CA CYS A 472 -8.56 -13.55 7.17
C CYS A 472 -8.90 -13.78 8.63
N MET A 473 -8.45 -14.89 9.17
CA MET A 473 -8.75 -15.29 10.54
C MET A 473 -7.49 -15.66 11.34
N ILE A 474 -7.44 -15.23 12.59
CA ILE A 474 -6.46 -15.65 13.61
C ILE A 474 -7.21 -16.22 14.83
N PRO A 475 -6.76 -17.36 15.39
CA PRO A 475 -5.82 -18.34 14.82
C PRO A 475 -6.46 -19.15 13.69
N PRO A 476 -5.68 -19.86 12.88
CA PRO A 476 -6.16 -20.79 11.86
C PRO A 476 -7.14 -21.81 12.44
N ARG A 477 -8.06 -22.32 11.60
CA ARG A 477 -9.07 -23.30 12.04
C ARG A 477 -9.03 -24.64 11.31
N SER A 478 -8.46 -24.64 10.09
CA SER A 478 -8.49 -25.81 9.22
C SER A 478 -7.22 -26.65 9.30
N LEU A 479 -6.15 -26.09 9.89
CA LEU A 479 -4.83 -26.73 9.96
C LEU A 479 -4.70 -27.61 11.20
N ASP A 480 -4.06 -28.75 11.04
CA ASP A 480 -3.66 -29.61 12.15
C ASP A 480 -2.28 -29.22 12.72
N ASP A 481 -1.87 -29.85 13.83
CA ASP A 481 -0.61 -29.53 14.52
C ASP A 481 0.63 -29.86 13.68
N GLU A 482 0.59 -30.87 12.80
CA GLU A 482 1.70 -31.25 11.92
C GLU A 482 1.92 -30.20 10.84
N THR A 483 0.83 -29.77 10.19
CA THR A 483 0.86 -28.70 9.18
C THR A 483 1.31 -27.37 9.80
N MET A 484 0.81 -27.03 11.00
CA MET A 484 1.25 -25.83 11.72
C MET A 484 2.74 -25.87 12.09
N SER A 485 3.26 -27.04 12.46
CA SER A 485 4.69 -27.21 12.73
C SER A 485 5.52 -27.00 11.45
N ARG A 486 5.01 -27.50 10.32
CA ARG A 486 5.67 -27.29 9.02
C ARG A 486 5.66 -25.83 8.59
N VAL A 487 4.55 -25.13 8.78
CA VAL A 487 4.44 -23.66 8.52
C VAL A 487 5.51 -22.91 9.32
N ARG A 488 5.66 -23.23 10.60
CA ARG A 488 6.72 -22.65 11.45
C ARG A 488 8.11 -22.90 10.89
N GLU A 489 8.45 -24.18 10.63
CA GLU A 489 9.77 -24.58 10.13
C GLU A 489 10.12 -23.81 8.85
N VAL A 490 9.20 -23.78 7.88
CA VAL A 490 9.40 -23.08 6.61
C VAL A 490 9.65 -21.57 6.83
N THR A 491 8.86 -20.94 7.70
CA THR A 491 9.02 -19.50 8.01
C THR A 491 10.37 -19.21 8.68
N GLU A 492 10.77 -20.04 9.67
CA GLU A 492 12.06 -19.90 10.35
C GLU A 492 13.24 -20.13 9.41
N ASP A 493 13.14 -21.11 8.52
CA ASP A 493 14.19 -21.44 7.55
C ASP A 493 14.38 -20.31 6.53
N ILE A 494 13.28 -19.72 6.02
CA ILE A 494 13.32 -18.56 5.11
C ILE A 494 13.94 -17.35 5.82
N ALA A 495 13.52 -17.06 7.05
CA ALA A 495 14.06 -15.94 7.82
C ALA A 495 15.59 -16.05 7.98
N ARG A 496 16.10 -17.25 8.30
CA ARG A 496 17.55 -17.49 8.42
C ARG A 496 18.28 -17.42 7.09
N ALA A 497 17.66 -17.93 6.00
CA ALA A 497 18.29 -17.93 4.66
C ALA A 497 18.42 -16.53 4.08
N LEU A 498 17.52 -15.62 4.45
CA LEU A 498 17.55 -14.22 4.06
C LEU A 498 18.32 -13.33 5.06
N ASP A 499 18.95 -13.91 6.09
CA ASP A 499 19.57 -13.14 7.19
C ASP A 499 18.64 -12.00 7.68
N THR A 500 17.36 -12.31 7.87
CA THR A 500 16.34 -11.31 8.18
C THR A 500 16.58 -10.67 9.54
N VAL A 501 16.61 -9.35 9.58
CA VAL A 501 16.57 -8.54 10.81
C VAL A 501 15.41 -7.55 10.70
N GLY A 502 14.43 -7.68 11.58
CA GLY A 502 13.20 -6.89 11.53
C GLY A 502 11.98 -7.72 11.14
N LEU A 503 11.08 -7.14 10.36
CA LEU A 503 9.83 -7.76 9.93
C LEU A 503 10.04 -8.72 8.75
N LEU A 504 9.29 -9.83 8.79
CA LEU A 504 9.16 -10.77 7.69
C LEU A 504 7.68 -11.16 7.54
N ASN A 505 7.17 -11.13 6.33
CA ASN A 505 5.89 -11.72 5.96
C ASN A 505 6.15 -12.86 4.96
N VAL A 506 5.55 -14.03 5.21
CA VAL A 506 5.62 -15.18 4.31
C VAL A 506 4.21 -15.57 3.91
N GLN A 507 3.94 -15.63 2.62
CA GLN A 507 2.69 -16.12 2.07
C GLN A 507 2.85 -17.58 1.67
N LEU A 508 1.94 -18.42 2.15
CA LEU A 508 1.94 -19.87 1.97
C LEU A 508 0.60 -20.34 1.39
N ALA A 509 0.64 -21.47 0.70
CA ALA A 509 -0.54 -22.22 0.32
C ALA A 509 -0.42 -23.67 0.84
N VAL A 510 -1.51 -24.21 1.34
CA VAL A 510 -1.55 -25.58 1.87
C VAL A 510 -2.59 -26.37 1.10
N THR A 511 -2.15 -27.42 0.41
CA THR A 511 -3.03 -28.36 -0.29
C THR A 511 -3.38 -29.55 0.59
N GLY A 512 -4.41 -30.32 0.23
CA GLY A 512 -4.80 -31.54 0.96
C GLY A 512 -5.50 -31.29 2.30
N VAL A 513 -5.81 -30.03 2.65
CA VAL A 513 -6.48 -29.70 3.92
C VAL A 513 -7.92 -30.23 3.91
N GLY A 514 -8.23 -31.08 4.91
CA GLY A 514 -9.58 -31.66 5.05
C GLY A 514 -9.87 -32.89 4.17
N ASP A 515 -8.90 -33.38 3.43
CA ASP A 515 -9.01 -34.62 2.67
C ASP A 515 -8.38 -35.78 3.51
N ASP A 516 -9.22 -36.74 3.96
CA ASP A 516 -8.77 -37.89 4.77
C ASP A 516 -7.79 -38.81 4.02
N ASP A 517 -7.71 -38.70 2.69
CA ASP A 517 -6.89 -39.58 1.83
C ASP A 517 -5.61 -38.86 1.30
N ALA A 518 -5.42 -37.56 1.55
CA ALA A 518 -4.25 -36.77 1.11
C ALA A 518 -3.43 -36.25 2.29
N ASP A 519 -2.11 -36.28 2.15
CA ASP A 519 -1.20 -35.60 3.07
C ASP A 519 -1.21 -34.08 2.75
N SER A 520 -1.26 -33.24 3.78
CA SER A 520 -1.14 -31.77 3.58
C SER A 520 0.27 -31.40 3.14
N GLU A 521 0.40 -30.55 2.11
CA GLU A 521 1.66 -30.04 1.62
C GLU A 521 1.69 -28.51 1.67
N VAL A 522 2.79 -27.95 2.20
CA VAL A 522 2.96 -26.50 2.39
C VAL A 522 3.85 -25.95 1.28
N TYR A 523 3.32 -25.03 0.49
CA TYR A 523 4.01 -24.32 -0.60
C TYR A 523 4.29 -22.88 -0.20
N VAL A 524 5.47 -22.37 -0.55
CA VAL A 524 5.80 -20.94 -0.41
C VAL A 524 5.40 -20.21 -1.69
N LEU A 525 4.61 -19.15 -1.54
CA LEU A 525 4.20 -18.27 -2.63
C LEU A 525 5.15 -17.10 -2.78
N GLU A 526 5.44 -16.39 -1.68
CA GLU A 526 6.38 -15.28 -1.61
C GLU A 526 6.86 -15.02 -0.18
N ALA A 527 7.99 -14.34 -0.06
CA ALA A 527 8.49 -13.83 1.20
C ALA A 527 8.83 -12.34 1.06
N ASN A 528 8.40 -11.56 2.05
CA ASN A 528 8.57 -10.12 2.08
C ASN A 528 9.34 -9.74 3.34
N PRO A 529 10.68 -9.53 3.32
CA PRO A 529 11.47 -9.14 4.49
C PRO A 529 11.28 -7.65 4.84
N ARG A 530 10.04 -7.27 5.04
CA ARG A 530 9.56 -5.92 5.37
C ARG A 530 8.19 -5.99 6.03
N SER A 531 7.65 -4.82 6.42
CA SER A 531 6.26 -4.74 6.91
C SER A 531 5.26 -5.21 5.85
N SER A 532 4.21 -5.86 6.33
CA SER A 532 3.04 -6.27 5.56
C SER A 532 1.81 -5.45 5.94
N ARG A 533 0.75 -5.57 5.16
CA ARG A 533 -0.54 -4.96 5.48
C ARG A 533 -1.21 -5.60 6.69
N THR A 534 -0.88 -6.84 6.99
CA THR A 534 -1.48 -7.63 8.06
C THR A 534 -0.89 -7.36 9.44
N VAL A 535 0.27 -6.68 9.53
CA VAL A 535 0.93 -6.33 10.80
C VAL A 535 0.00 -5.67 11.84
N PRO A 536 -0.84 -4.66 11.49
CA PRO A 536 -1.76 -4.08 12.46
C PRO A 536 -2.81 -5.07 12.96
N PHE A 537 -3.34 -5.90 12.06
CA PHE A 537 -4.33 -6.93 12.40
C PHE A 537 -3.72 -7.98 13.34
N VAL A 538 -2.56 -8.54 12.97
CA VAL A 538 -1.82 -9.50 13.80
C VAL A 538 -1.52 -8.93 15.17
N SER A 539 -0.94 -7.72 15.23
CA SER A 539 -0.58 -7.08 16.50
C SER A 539 -1.80 -6.86 17.40
N LYS A 540 -2.95 -6.48 16.84
CA LYS A 540 -4.19 -6.27 17.62
C LYS A 540 -4.86 -7.57 18.02
N ALA A 541 -4.84 -8.59 17.16
CA ALA A 541 -5.44 -9.89 17.43
C ALA A 541 -4.66 -10.67 18.50
N THR A 542 -3.34 -10.74 18.38
CA THR A 542 -2.46 -11.48 19.28
C THR A 542 -2.02 -10.65 20.49
N GLY A 543 -1.91 -9.33 20.32
CA GLY A 543 -1.36 -8.40 21.30
C GLY A 543 0.17 -8.39 21.36
N VAL A 544 0.82 -8.96 20.37
CA VAL A 544 2.28 -8.89 20.18
C VAL A 544 2.60 -7.66 19.33
N PRO A 545 3.37 -6.68 19.82
CA PRO A 545 3.65 -5.44 19.09
C PRO A 545 4.80 -5.63 18.09
N ILE A 546 4.57 -6.44 17.04
CA ILE A 546 5.64 -6.91 16.14
C ILE A 546 6.41 -5.77 15.47
N ALA A 547 5.75 -4.68 15.06
CA ALA A 547 6.46 -3.53 14.48
C ALA A 547 7.42 -2.85 15.48
N LYS A 548 7.05 -2.77 16.77
CA LYS A 548 7.97 -2.23 17.81
C LYS A 548 9.12 -3.16 18.09
N LEU A 549 8.85 -4.48 18.14
CA LEU A 549 9.91 -5.48 18.33
C LEU A 549 10.92 -5.42 17.19
N ALA A 550 10.42 -5.38 15.95
CA ALA A 550 11.24 -5.26 14.75
C ALA A 550 12.14 -4.01 14.81
N ALA A 551 11.56 -2.84 15.07
CA ALA A 551 12.36 -1.61 15.17
C ALA A 551 13.47 -1.69 16.24
N LYS A 552 13.21 -2.39 17.36
CA LYS A 552 14.18 -2.54 18.45
C LYS A 552 15.33 -3.47 18.06
N VAL A 553 15.06 -4.61 17.41
CA VAL A 553 16.13 -5.54 16.98
C VAL A 553 16.95 -4.98 15.81
N MET A 554 16.41 -4.03 15.05
CA MET A 554 17.14 -3.36 13.96
C MET A 554 18.18 -2.33 14.45
N THR A 555 18.24 -2.03 15.75
CA THR A 555 19.21 -1.07 16.33
C THR A 555 20.53 -1.71 16.76
N ASP A 556 20.79 -2.96 16.40
CA ASP A 556 21.99 -3.78 16.68
C ASP A 556 22.31 -4.07 18.16
N ASP A 557 21.64 -3.40 19.10
CA ASP A 557 21.92 -3.53 20.53
C ASP A 557 21.02 -4.55 21.26
N LEU A 558 19.93 -5.02 20.60
CA LEU A 558 18.91 -5.84 21.24
C LEU A 558 18.52 -7.05 20.39
N THR A 559 18.43 -8.20 21.04
CA THR A 559 17.89 -9.43 20.46
C THR A 559 16.44 -9.67 20.93
N LEU A 560 15.73 -10.57 20.29
CA LEU A 560 14.41 -11.02 20.75
C LEU A 560 14.45 -11.57 22.16
N ALA A 561 15.55 -12.25 22.53
CA ALA A 561 15.77 -12.77 23.89
C ALA A 561 15.95 -11.63 24.93
N ASP A 562 16.62 -10.53 24.57
CA ASP A 562 16.80 -9.37 25.46
C ASP A 562 15.47 -8.62 25.69
N LEU A 563 14.56 -8.68 24.70
CA LEU A 563 13.25 -8.03 24.77
C LEU A 563 12.22 -8.84 25.57
N ASP A 564 12.55 -10.07 26.02
CA ASP A 564 11.63 -10.99 26.71
C ASP A 564 10.30 -11.15 25.94
N ALA A 565 10.43 -11.26 24.59
CA ALA A 565 9.31 -11.28 23.69
C ALA A 565 8.77 -12.71 23.54
N ASP A 566 7.50 -12.89 23.87
CA ASP A 566 6.79 -14.17 23.78
C ASP A 566 5.74 -14.19 22.66
N GLU A 567 5.63 -15.30 21.97
CA GLU A 567 4.52 -15.56 21.07
C GLU A 567 3.22 -15.70 21.85
N GLN A 568 2.11 -15.27 21.26
CA GLN A 568 0.79 -15.29 21.87
C GLN A 568 -0.22 -15.90 20.90
N VAL A 569 -0.79 -17.05 21.27
CA VAL A 569 -1.91 -17.64 20.54
C VAL A 569 -3.23 -17.23 21.22
N PRO A 570 -4.11 -16.47 20.52
CA PRO A 570 -5.36 -16.03 21.12
C PRO A 570 -6.36 -17.21 21.30
N GLU A 571 -7.10 -17.21 22.40
CA GLU A 571 -8.21 -18.18 22.62
C GLU A 571 -9.52 -17.77 21.93
N HIS A 572 -9.62 -16.51 21.50
CA HIS A 572 -10.73 -15.97 20.72
C HIS A 572 -10.40 -16.02 19.23
N ARG A 573 -11.41 -15.81 18.39
CA ARG A 573 -11.26 -15.65 16.96
C ARG A 573 -11.29 -14.17 16.60
N SER A 574 -10.33 -13.73 15.80
CA SER A 574 -10.35 -12.42 15.17
C SER A 574 -10.42 -12.59 13.66
N VAL A 575 -11.35 -11.89 13.03
CA VAL A 575 -11.55 -11.90 11.60
C VAL A 575 -11.26 -10.51 11.06
N LYS A 576 -10.39 -10.42 10.07
CA LYS A 576 -10.20 -9.25 9.23
C LYS A 576 -11.18 -9.35 8.06
N GLU A 577 -11.89 -8.27 7.76
CA GLU A 577 -12.72 -8.15 6.56
C GLU A 577 -12.30 -6.90 5.79
N VAL A 578 -12.52 -6.88 4.49
CA VAL A 578 -12.02 -5.83 3.58
C VAL A 578 -13.09 -4.81 3.21
N VAL A 579 -12.65 -3.60 2.90
CA VAL A 579 -13.51 -2.54 2.38
C VAL A 579 -13.21 -2.34 0.91
N LEU A 580 -14.21 -2.61 0.06
CA LEU A 580 -14.11 -2.52 -1.39
C LEU A 580 -14.74 -1.20 -1.89
N PRO A 581 -14.09 -0.46 -2.81
CA PRO A 581 -14.53 0.88 -3.24
C PRO A 581 -15.51 0.88 -4.42
N PHE A 582 -16.17 -0.23 -4.72
CA PHE A 582 -17.00 -0.38 -5.93
C PHE A 582 -18.17 0.61 -6.01
N ASP A 583 -18.73 1.02 -4.86
CA ASP A 583 -19.76 2.05 -4.74
C ASP A 583 -19.31 3.43 -5.25
N ARG A 584 -18.00 3.72 -5.15
CA ARG A 584 -17.38 4.99 -5.61
C ARG A 584 -16.85 4.93 -7.03
N LEU A 585 -16.68 3.73 -7.58
CA LEU A 585 -16.09 3.45 -8.88
C LEU A 585 -17.09 2.71 -9.80
N PRO A 586 -18.15 3.39 -10.28
CA PRO A 586 -19.14 2.77 -11.15
C PRO A 586 -18.52 2.16 -12.41
N GLY A 587 -18.93 0.94 -12.76
CA GLY A 587 -18.41 0.17 -13.89
C GLY A 587 -17.25 -0.76 -13.53
N SER A 588 -16.69 -0.67 -12.29
CA SER A 588 -15.73 -1.65 -11.84
C SER A 588 -16.34 -3.03 -11.67
N ASP A 589 -15.57 -4.07 -11.99
CA ASP A 589 -15.99 -5.46 -11.79
C ASP A 589 -15.96 -5.83 -10.31
N PRO A 590 -17.11 -6.17 -9.67
CA PRO A 590 -17.18 -6.49 -8.25
C PRO A 590 -16.68 -7.90 -7.88
N ARG A 591 -16.33 -8.74 -8.86
CA ARG A 591 -15.82 -10.07 -8.60
C ARG A 591 -14.41 -10.00 -8.00
N LEU A 592 -14.17 -10.80 -6.99
CA LEU A 592 -12.82 -10.96 -6.41
C LEU A 592 -11.97 -11.85 -7.33
N GLY A 593 -10.69 -11.63 -7.33
CA GLY A 593 -9.71 -12.33 -8.15
C GLY A 593 -8.28 -12.10 -7.66
N PRO A 594 -7.27 -12.47 -8.46
CA PRO A 594 -5.88 -12.39 -8.04
C PRO A 594 -5.33 -10.95 -7.97
N GLU A 595 -6.06 -9.97 -8.46
CA GLU A 595 -5.69 -8.56 -8.38
C GLU A 595 -6.39 -7.86 -7.22
N MET A 596 -5.63 -7.16 -6.37
CA MET A 596 -6.15 -6.43 -5.23
C MET A 596 -6.99 -5.22 -5.62
N LYS A 597 -8.17 -5.06 -4.97
CA LYS A 597 -9.13 -3.97 -5.19
C LYS A 597 -9.52 -3.23 -3.91
N SER A 598 -9.26 -3.80 -2.74
CA SER A 598 -9.64 -3.23 -1.45
C SER A 598 -8.87 -1.95 -1.11
N THR A 599 -9.53 -1.06 -0.36
CA THR A 599 -8.99 0.24 0.07
C THR A 599 -8.83 0.36 1.57
N GLY A 600 -9.23 -0.63 2.34
CA GLY A 600 -9.13 -0.64 3.78
C GLY A 600 -9.60 -1.96 4.37
N GLU A 601 -9.48 -2.10 5.68
CA GLU A 601 -9.84 -3.30 6.41
C GLU A 601 -10.46 -2.98 7.76
N VAL A 602 -11.25 -3.92 8.28
CA VAL A 602 -11.88 -3.88 9.59
C VAL A 602 -11.62 -5.18 10.34
N MET A 603 -11.83 -5.20 11.65
CA MET A 603 -11.64 -6.38 12.49
C MET A 603 -12.86 -6.66 13.37
N GLY A 604 -13.40 -7.87 13.26
CA GLY A 604 -14.36 -8.45 14.20
C GLY A 604 -13.69 -9.44 15.16
N THR A 605 -14.08 -9.47 16.41
CA THR A 605 -13.53 -10.43 17.39
C THR A 605 -14.63 -11.04 18.24
N ALA A 606 -14.64 -12.37 18.38
CA ALA A 606 -15.57 -13.12 19.21
C ALA A 606 -14.99 -14.48 19.61
N ARG A 607 -15.77 -15.28 20.35
CA ARG A 607 -15.37 -16.64 20.74
C ARG A 607 -15.54 -17.67 19.63
N SER A 608 -16.46 -17.44 18.69
CA SER A 608 -16.68 -18.26 17.50
C SER A 608 -16.32 -17.49 16.23
N PHE A 609 -15.98 -18.22 15.17
CA PHE A 609 -15.69 -17.65 13.86
C PHE A 609 -16.89 -16.91 13.29
N GLY A 610 -18.06 -17.57 13.18
CA GLY A 610 -19.26 -16.96 12.58
C GLY A 610 -19.62 -15.62 13.23
N LYS A 611 -19.51 -15.51 14.59
CA LYS A 611 -19.76 -14.25 15.29
C LYS A 611 -18.67 -13.20 15.09
N ALA A 612 -17.41 -13.61 14.93
CA ALA A 612 -16.33 -12.68 14.59
C ALA A 612 -16.47 -12.15 13.17
N TYR A 613 -16.86 -13.05 12.25
CA TYR A 613 -17.13 -12.69 10.84
C TYR A 613 -18.33 -11.73 10.72
N ASP A 614 -19.45 -12.01 11.40
CA ASP A 614 -20.62 -11.12 11.45
C ASP A 614 -20.24 -9.70 11.91
N LYS A 615 -19.46 -9.58 12.99
CA LYS A 615 -18.96 -8.30 13.47
C LYS A 615 -18.04 -7.57 12.48
N ALA A 616 -17.21 -8.33 11.77
CA ALA A 616 -16.33 -7.78 10.75
C ALA A 616 -17.17 -7.26 9.58
N GLN A 617 -18.13 -8.04 9.08
CA GLN A 617 -19.05 -7.65 8.02
C GLN A 617 -19.86 -6.39 8.39
N ASP A 618 -20.46 -6.36 9.59
CA ASP A 618 -21.18 -5.16 10.07
C ASP A 618 -20.27 -3.91 10.06
N SER A 619 -19.00 -4.09 10.41
CA SER A 619 -18.02 -3.00 10.45
C SER A 619 -17.59 -2.49 9.05
N THR A 620 -17.80 -3.24 7.98
CA THR A 620 -17.62 -2.76 6.59
C THR A 620 -18.70 -1.78 6.13
N GLY A 621 -19.81 -1.69 6.88
CA GLY A 621 -21.01 -0.96 6.49
C GLY A 621 -21.96 -1.74 5.59
N LYS A 622 -21.70 -3.04 5.37
CA LYS A 622 -22.55 -3.97 4.60
C LYS A 622 -22.94 -5.16 5.49
N PRO A 623 -23.83 -4.96 6.48
CA PRO A 623 -24.23 -6.01 7.40
C PRO A 623 -24.92 -7.17 6.67
N ILE A 624 -24.78 -8.38 7.19
CA ILE A 624 -25.53 -9.55 6.72
C ILE A 624 -26.97 -9.41 7.20
N PRO A 625 -27.98 -9.33 6.32
CA PRO A 625 -29.37 -9.26 6.76
C PRO A 625 -29.78 -10.59 7.41
N GLU A 626 -30.51 -10.54 8.54
CA GLU A 626 -30.93 -11.75 9.28
C GLU A 626 -32.11 -12.48 8.63
N SER A 627 -32.83 -11.82 7.72
CA SER A 627 -34.00 -12.37 7.01
C SER A 627 -34.37 -11.48 5.82
N GLY A 628 -35.20 -11.98 4.93
CA GLY A 628 -35.66 -11.27 3.75
C GLY A 628 -35.72 -12.19 2.54
N THR A 629 -35.45 -11.67 1.37
CA THR A 629 -35.40 -12.42 0.12
C THR A 629 -33.95 -12.55 -0.37
N ALA A 630 -33.47 -13.77 -0.57
CA ALA A 630 -32.12 -14.02 -1.08
C ALA A 630 -32.15 -14.59 -2.51
N VAL A 631 -31.15 -14.22 -3.29
CA VAL A 631 -30.77 -14.90 -4.52
C VAL A 631 -29.57 -15.79 -4.22
N VAL A 632 -29.69 -17.09 -4.52
CA VAL A 632 -28.59 -18.04 -4.46
C VAL A 632 -28.41 -18.63 -5.87
N ASP A 633 -27.41 -18.11 -6.57
CA ASP A 633 -27.11 -18.50 -7.94
C ASP A 633 -25.74 -19.19 -7.98
N LEU A 634 -25.78 -20.51 -8.17
CA LEU A 634 -24.60 -21.38 -8.23
C LEU A 634 -24.24 -21.77 -9.67
N SER A 635 -24.54 -20.91 -10.65
CA SER A 635 -24.32 -21.22 -12.06
C SER A 635 -22.85 -21.08 -12.51
N ALA A 636 -22.00 -20.43 -11.71
CA ALA A 636 -20.58 -20.29 -12.00
C ALA A 636 -19.78 -21.53 -11.51
N GLU A 637 -18.70 -21.85 -12.19
CA GLU A 637 -17.86 -23.03 -11.92
C GLU A 637 -17.21 -23.01 -10.53
N GLU A 638 -16.97 -21.83 -9.99
CA GLU A 638 -16.38 -21.62 -8.64
C GLU A 638 -17.37 -21.93 -7.49
N PHE A 639 -18.65 -22.12 -7.80
CA PHE A 639 -19.62 -22.60 -6.84
C PHE A 639 -19.85 -24.12 -7.01
N PRO A 640 -20.20 -24.84 -5.92
CA PRO A 640 -20.52 -26.25 -6.02
C PRO A 640 -21.75 -26.44 -6.90
N ASP A 641 -21.77 -27.52 -7.72
CA ASP A 641 -22.94 -27.89 -8.50
C ASP A 641 -24.17 -28.05 -7.57
N PRO A 642 -25.27 -27.35 -7.86
CA PRO A 642 -26.47 -27.36 -7.02
C PRO A 642 -27.05 -28.76 -6.74
N ASP A 643 -26.72 -29.75 -7.57
CA ASP A 643 -27.16 -31.15 -7.38
C ASP A 643 -26.17 -31.98 -6.53
N THR A 644 -25.11 -31.39 -6.00
CA THR A 644 -24.15 -32.02 -5.07
C THR A 644 -24.55 -31.78 -3.62
N GLU A 645 -24.01 -32.59 -2.69
CA GLU A 645 -24.23 -32.39 -1.24
C GLU A 645 -23.81 -31.00 -0.76
N ALA A 646 -22.71 -30.45 -1.30
CA ALA A 646 -22.22 -29.12 -0.96
C ALA A 646 -23.12 -28.00 -1.52
N GLY A 647 -23.61 -28.14 -2.76
CA GLY A 647 -24.54 -27.19 -3.37
C GLY A 647 -25.91 -27.20 -2.69
N GLU A 648 -26.47 -28.40 -2.44
CA GLU A 648 -27.72 -28.56 -1.67
C GLU A 648 -27.59 -27.94 -0.26
N ALA A 649 -26.47 -28.19 0.44
CA ALA A 649 -26.24 -27.63 1.77
C ALA A 649 -26.19 -26.10 1.78
N LEU A 650 -25.59 -25.47 0.75
CA LEU A 650 -25.54 -24.02 0.64
C LEU A 650 -26.94 -23.44 0.38
N VAL A 651 -27.69 -24.00 -0.56
CA VAL A 651 -29.06 -23.57 -0.89
C VAL A 651 -30.00 -23.75 0.29
N ASP A 652 -29.99 -24.93 0.95
CA ASP A 652 -30.82 -25.22 2.11
C ASP A 652 -30.46 -24.34 3.32
N GLY A 653 -29.15 -24.04 3.50
CA GLY A 653 -28.66 -23.11 4.51
C GLY A 653 -29.27 -21.73 4.37
N TYR A 654 -29.21 -21.14 3.20
CA TYR A 654 -29.86 -19.84 2.95
C TYR A 654 -31.38 -19.91 3.02
N ALA A 655 -32.01 -20.97 2.54
CA ALA A 655 -33.46 -21.18 2.63
C ALA A 655 -33.96 -21.29 4.10
N ALA A 656 -33.10 -21.62 5.07
CA ALA A 656 -33.45 -21.64 6.49
C ALA A 656 -33.64 -20.21 7.06
N HIS A 657 -32.99 -19.21 6.49
CA HIS A 657 -33.01 -17.82 6.97
C HIS A 657 -33.80 -16.89 6.04
N PHE A 658 -33.87 -17.17 4.74
CA PHE A 658 -34.44 -16.31 3.71
C PHE A 658 -35.53 -17.00 2.87
N GLU A 659 -36.40 -16.19 2.29
CA GLU A 659 -37.23 -16.64 1.15
C GLU A 659 -36.35 -16.60 -0.12
N LEU A 660 -36.16 -17.73 -0.79
CA LEU A 660 -35.38 -17.75 -2.02
C LEU A 660 -36.18 -17.13 -3.17
N SER A 661 -35.54 -16.20 -3.89
CA SER A 661 -36.18 -15.52 -5.00
C SER A 661 -36.55 -16.47 -6.13
N THR A 662 -37.79 -16.36 -6.64
CA THR A 662 -38.28 -17.06 -7.83
C THR A 662 -38.46 -16.11 -9.01
N ALA A 663 -37.92 -14.91 -8.94
CA ALA A 663 -38.01 -13.92 -10.00
C ALA A 663 -37.33 -14.42 -11.29
N THR A 664 -37.98 -14.21 -12.44
CA THR A 664 -37.42 -14.57 -13.76
C THR A 664 -36.44 -13.53 -14.28
N ASP A 665 -36.46 -12.32 -13.71
CA ASP A 665 -35.55 -11.22 -13.98
C ASP A 665 -35.02 -10.69 -12.64
N LEU A 666 -33.85 -11.20 -12.24
CA LEU A 666 -33.23 -10.90 -10.94
C LEU A 666 -32.72 -9.45 -10.87
N ILE A 667 -32.22 -8.91 -11.99
CA ILE A 667 -31.75 -7.53 -12.08
C ILE A 667 -32.91 -6.55 -11.81
N GLU A 668 -34.05 -6.74 -12.48
CA GLU A 668 -35.22 -5.90 -12.26
C GLU A 668 -35.84 -6.09 -10.86
N ALA A 669 -35.75 -7.28 -10.28
CA ALA A 669 -36.19 -7.53 -8.90
C ALA A 669 -35.29 -6.81 -7.88
N ALA A 670 -33.97 -6.85 -8.07
CA ALA A 670 -33.00 -6.10 -7.24
C ALA A 670 -33.27 -4.59 -7.30
N LYS A 671 -33.40 -4.01 -8.49
CA LYS A 671 -33.73 -2.59 -8.70
C LYS A 671 -35.07 -2.15 -8.09
N ARG A 672 -36.01 -3.08 -7.90
CA ARG A 672 -37.28 -2.78 -7.20
C ARG A 672 -37.20 -2.93 -5.68
N GLY A 673 -36.03 -3.28 -5.13
CA GLY A 673 -35.85 -3.53 -3.69
C GLY A 673 -36.59 -4.79 -3.20
N GLU A 674 -36.70 -5.82 -4.06
CA GLU A 674 -37.34 -7.10 -3.72
C GLU A 674 -36.32 -8.15 -3.24
N ILE A 675 -35.03 -7.81 -3.23
CA ILE A 675 -33.92 -8.69 -2.88
C ILE A 675 -33.08 -8.01 -1.78
N ASP A 676 -32.78 -8.74 -0.73
CA ASP A 676 -32.02 -8.27 0.43
C ASP A 676 -30.58 -8.84 0.46
N LEU A 677 -30.33 -9.99 -0.19
CA LEU A 677 -29.03 -10.64 -0.22
C LEU A 677 -28.80 -11.37 -1.54
N ILE A 678 -27.55 -11.34 -2.03
CA ILE A 678 -27.17 -12.02 -3.27
C ILE A 678 -25.93 -12.90 -3.03
N VAL A 679 -26.03 -14.17 -3.42
CA VAL A 679 -24.91 -15.11 -3.60
C VAL A 679 -24.83 -15.42 -5.08
N SER A 680 -23.83 -14.90 -5.77
CA SER A 680 -23.66 -15.07 -7.22
C SER A 680 -22.26 -14.63 -7.65
N ARG A 681 -21.81 -15.10 -8.82
CA ARG A 681 -20.62 -14.59 -9.52
C ARG A 681 -20.96 -13.90 -10.86
N GLN A 682 -22.27 -13.75 -11.16
CA GLN A 682 -22.69 -13.02 -12.37
C GLN A 682 -22.42 -11.53 -12.23
N ARG A 683 -21.53 -10.99 -13.08
CA ARG A 683 -21.07 -9.60 -13.03
C ARG A 683 -22.23 -8.60 -13.02
N GLU A 684 -23.18 -8.73 -13.93
CA GLU A 684 -24.30 -7.79 -14.06
C GLU A 684 -25.20 -7.77 -12.81
N LEU A 685 -25.33 -8.92 -12.13
CA LEU A 685 -26.11 -9.02 -10.90
C LEU A 685 -25.37 -8.39 -9.71
N LEU A 686 -24.05 -8.58 -9.65
CA LEU A 686 -23.19 -7.96 -8.64
C LEU A 686 -23.07 -6.44 -8.82
N GLU A 687 -22.98 -5.95 -10.06
CA GLU A 687 -23.02 -4.51 -10.36
C GLU A 687 -24.31 -3.87 -9.84
N VAL A 688 -25.46 -4.52 -10.05
CA VAL A 688 -26.74 -4.04 -9.49
C VAL A 688 -26.75 -4.15 -7.96
N ALA A 689 -26.15 -5.18 -7.36
CA ALA A 689 -26.03 -5.27 -5.91
C ALA A 689 -25.23 -4.08 -5.33
N VAL A 690 -24.16 -3.66 -6.01
CA VAL A 690 -23.38 -2.47 -5.64
C VAL A 690 -24.22 -1.20 -5.79
N GLU A 691 -24.93 -1.02 -6.94
CA GLU A 691 -25.75 0.15 -7.23
C GLU A 691 -26.90 0.34 -6.22
N GLU A 692 -27.54 -0.75 -5.80
CA GLU A 692 -28.71 -0.75 -4.92
C GLU A 692 -28.34 -1.02 -3.44
N GLU A 693 -27.04 -1.03 -3.11
CA GLU A 693 -26.51 -1.24 -1.75
C GLU A 693 -26.95 -2.60 -1.14
N ILE A 694 -27.13 -3.65 -1.95
CA ILE A 694 -27.49 -5.00 -1.51
C ILE A 694 -26.21 -5.73 -1.06
N THR A 695 -26.27 -6.40 0.09
CA THR A 695 -25.17 -7.26 0.55
C THR A 695 -25.03 -8.47 -0.36
N TYR A 696 -23.80 -8.77 -0.80
CA TYR A 696 -23.53 -9.88 -1.70
C TYR A 696 -22.26 -10.65 -1.30
N PHE A 697 -22.22 -11.90 -1.74
CA PHE A 697 -21.07 -12.80 -1.61
C PHE A 697 -20.75 -13.39 -2.98
N SER A 698 -19.54 -13.17 -3.46
CA SER A 698 -19.12 -13.57 -4.82
C SER A 698 -18.25 -14.83 -4.85
N THR A 699 -17.95 -15.45 -3.70
CA THR A 699 -17.18 -16.69 -3.58
C THR A 699 -17.95 -17.73 -2.76
N HIS A 700 -17.71 -19.02 -3.02
CA HIS A 700 -18.29 -20.11 -2.20
C HIS A 700 -17.87 -19.98 -0.73
N ALA A 701 -16.62 -19.67 -0.49
CA ALA A 701 -16.07 -19.58 0.87
C ALA A 701 -16.69 -18.43 1.67
N SER A 702 -16.84 -17.22 1.09
CA SER A 702 -17.49 -16.09 1.76
C SER A 702 -18.99 -16.36 1.99
N ALA A 703 -19.67 -17.00 1.02
CA ALA A 703 -21.07 -17.40 1.19
C ALA A 703 -21.25 -18.41 2.33
N LYS A 704 -20.35 -19.37 2.48
CA LYS A 704 -20.34 -20.32 3.60
C LYS A 704 -20.04 -19.63 4.93
N ALA A 705 -19.07 -18.72 4.96
CA ALA A 705 -18.76 -17.94 6.16
C ALA A 705 -19.96 -17.08 6.62
N ALA A 706 -20.72 -16.52 5.68
CA ALA A 706 -21.93 -15.77 5.96
C ALA A 706 -23.05 -16.66 6.56
N LEU A 707 -23.18 -17.91 6.12
CA LEU A 707 -24.11 -18.86 6.75
C LEU A 707 -23.69 -19.17 8.20
N GLU A 708 -22.40 -19.38 8.46
CA GLU A 708 -21.91 -19.57 9.83
C GLU A 708 -22.19 -18.33 10.71
N ALA A 709 -22.16 -17.12 10.14
CA ALA A 709 -22.54 -15.89 10.84
C ALA A 709 -24.04 -15.86 11.14
N LEU A 710 -24.89 -16.23 10.19
CA LEU A 710 -26.35 -16.28 10.34
C LEU A 710 -26.81 -17.28 11.43
N ASP A 711 -26.10 -18.37 11.64
CA ASP A 711 -26.35 -19.31 12.73
C ASP A 711 -26.17 -18.67 14.13
N HIS A 712 -25.48 -17.55 14.21
CA HIS A 712 -25.28 -16.75 15.41
C HIS A 712 -26.16 -15.49 15.48
N ALA A 713 -27.05 -15.30 14.52
CA ALA A 713 -27.97 -14.16 14.48
C ALA A 713 -28.85 -14.13 15.77
N GLY A 714 -28.91 -12.95 16.39
CA GLY A 714 -29.64 -12.77 17.62
C GLY A 714 -28.93 -13.21 18.93
N ASP A 715 -27.72 -13.73 18.86
CA ASP A 715 -26.89 -13.98 20.05
C ASP A 715 -26.42 -12.66 20.69
N ASP A 716 -26.08 -12.70 21.99
CA ASP A 716 -25.46 -11.56 22.68
C ASP A 716 -24.17 -11.09 21.96
N LEU A 717 -23.91 -9.78 21.92
CA LEU A 717 -22.79 -9.16 21.18
C LEU A 717 -21.38 -9.62 21.62
N ASP A 718 -21.25 -10.36 22.73
CA ASP A 718 -19.96 -10.84 23.26
C ASP A 718 -18.91 -9.71 23.31
N VAL A 719 -19.22 -8.65 24.05
CA VAL A 719 -18.35 -7.47 24.20
C VAL A 719 -17.30 -7.74 25.27
N MET A 720 -16.05 -7.58 24.91
CA MET A 720 -14.90 -7.71 25.81
C MET A 720 -13.87 -6.62 25.52
N ALA A 721 -13.23 -6.07 26.56
CA ALA A 721 -12.11 -5.15 26.36
C ALA A 721 -10.94 -5.89 25.68
N VAL A 722 -10.26 -5.20 24.77
CA VAL A 722 -9.11 -5.79 24.05
C VAL A 722 -8.02 -6.29 25.02
N SER A 723 -7.77 -5.52 26.10
CA SER A 723 -6.83 -5.89 27.17
C SER A 723 -7.21 -7.15 27.96
N ASP A 724 -8.51 -7.49 27.99
CA ASP A 724 -9.04 -8.57 28.81
C ASP A 724 -9.25 -9.85 28.01
N ARG A 725 -8.87 -9.86 26.74
CA ARG A 725 -8.98 -11.03 25.87
C ARG A 725 -8.01 -12.12 26.35
N PRO A 726 -8.48 -13.36 26.52
CA PRO A 726 -7.61 -14.45 26.95
C PRO A 726 -6.58 -14.77 25.86
N LYS A 727 -5.34 -14.95 26.30
CA LYS A 727 -4.20 -15.31 25.47
C LYS A 727 -3.42 -16.41 26.16
N ARG A 728 -2.79 -17.29 25.39
CA ARG A 728 -1.83 -18.25 25.89
C ARG A 728 -0.44 -17.86 25.42
N VAL A 729 0.54 -17.88 26.33
CA VAL A 729 1.95 -17.87 25.96
C VAL A 729 2.24 -19.26 25.39
N GLU A 730 2.21 -19.37 24.08
CA GLU A 730 2.34 -20.62 23.36
C GLU A 730 3.00 -20.33 22.01
N ARG A 731 3.88 -21.21 21.58
CA ARG A 731 4.51 -21.08 20.27
C ARG A 731 3.59 -21.62 19.19
N TRP A 732 3.44 -20.90 18.10
CA TRP A 732 2.71 -21.35 16.93
C TRP A 732 3.34 -22.61 16.36
N GLY A 733 2.56 -23.70 16.21
CA GLY A 733 3.05 -24.97 15.63
C GLY A 733 4.04 -25.76 16.49
N ALA A 734 4.26 -25.41 17.76
CA ALA A 734 5.07 -26.22 18.65
C ALA A 734 4.28 -27.43 19.12
N SER A 735 4.77 -28.65 18.86
CA SER A 735 4.23 -29.86 19.49
C SER A 735 4.53 -29.83 21.00
N GLU A 736 3.53 -30.15 21.87
CA GLU A 736 3.70 -30.29 23.32
C GLU A 736 4.84 -31.25 23.70
#